data_944c8e314adf851cfa5e31a224e85885
#
_entry.id   944c8e314adf851cfa5e31a224e85885
#
_cell.length_a   1.000
_cell.length_b   1.000
_cell.length_c   1.000
_cell.angle_alpha   90.00
_cell.angle_beta   90.00
_cell.angle_gamma   90.00
#
_symmetry.space_group_name_H-M   'P 1'
#
loop_
_entity.id
_entity.type
_entity.pdbx_description
1 polymer ?
#
loop_
_entity_poly.entity_id
_entity_poly.type
_entity_poly.pdbx_seq_one_letter_code
_entity_poly.pdbx_strand_id
1 'polypeptide(L)'
;MRFRILFLALAVSVISIPAAAQKLDMELFEAMKPRNIGPAGMSGRVTSIDAVHSNPDIIYAGTASGGLWKSTSGGINWTSLFDEEPTHSIGVVAINQSNPDIVWVGAGEGNPRNSQSAGNGLYKTIDGGVTWKHLGLEDSRNIHRIILDPNNPDVALIGVQGPAWGETEDRGVFRTTDGGKILEKVLYINEKTGIGDMVVDPSNPNHVLAAMWEFRRWPWFFKSGGEGSGLHESWDGGQTWTELTDDDGLPKGELGRMGLAFAHNEPDVVYALIEAKKNALYRSDDGGKKWKMINDDDGVNSRPFYYADIYVDPENENRIYRIATAVHVSEDGGKSFRQWQPGYASNGIHPDHHAFWVSPTDPDFIMEGNDGGISITRDKGGSWRFVENLPVAQFYHINVDNEFPYNVMGGMQDNGSWIGPAYLWRSGGIRNSYWQEIAFGDGFDVSPDPDDSRYGYAMSQGGSISRFDKETGNSSRIKPLHPDPDVFLRFNWDAAFAQDPHDSATIYYGSQFVHKSENKGQSWVVISPDLTTNDPEKQKQSISGGLTYDATQAENNTTIVSIGVSPVVEGILWVGTDDGNIQLSRDGGGSWTEVGSRIKGVADESWITQIKPSPYNAAEAVAVYDDHRQNNWEPYVYRTRDWGRTWERMVDADDVYGFALSFIQDPVEPNLMFIGTEFGLYVSIDEGSEWTKWTQGYPTASTRDLAIQEREVDLVIGTFGRSAWVLDDIRPLRELAANGVSLLEEAVHVFSTPTAYQASNIQAEGTRFRGDAIYSGQNRPTGARITYSINPDEYEEAEDDDEEGEGDHDDDGDHDDEDDDDDGDDDDD
;
A
#
# COMPACT_ATOMS: atom_id res chain seq x y z
N MET A 1 -34.32 -29.69 69.75
CA MET A 1 -32.91 -29.70 69.45
C MET A 1 -32.74 -29.55 67.91
N ARG A 2 -32.51 -28.33 67.37
CA ARG A 2 -32.42 -28.06 65.99
C ARG A 2 -30.94 -27.76 65.69
N PHE A 3 -30.26 -28.63 64.93
CA PHE A 3 -28.91 -28.41 64.39
C PHE A 3 -28.99 -27.47 63.17
N ARG A 4 -28.27 -26.32 63.20
CA ARG A 4 -27.97 -25.46 62.05
C ARG A 4 -26.63 -25.87 61.55
N ILE A 5 -26.58 -26.32 60.27
CA ILE A 5 -25.36 -26.56 59.52
C ILE A 5 -25.02 -25.23 58.89
N LEU A 6 -23.84 -24.69 59.23
CA LEU A 6 -23.24 -23.48 58.65
C LEU A 6 -22.38 -23.93 57.46
N PHE A 7 -22.79 -23.60 56.24
CA PHE A 7 -21.94 -23.76 55.08
C PHE A 7 -20.98 -22.55 55.00
N LEU A 8 -19.68 -22.80 55.17
CA LEU A 8 -18.63 -21.85 54.94
C LEU A 8 -18.27 -21.93 53.45
N ALA A 9 -18.66 -20.94 52.64
CA ALA A 9 -18.20 -20.80 51.27
C ALA A 9 -16.77 -20.21 51.29
N LEU A 10 -15.80 -21.01 50.92
CA LEU A 10 -14.43 -20.56 50.70
C LEU A 10 -14.38 -19.89 49.31
N ALA A 11 -14.36 -18.56 49.27
CA ALA A 11 -14.07 -17.81 48.05
C ALA A 11 -12.56 -17.94 47.79
N VAL A 12 -12.17 -18.73 46.81
CA VAL A 12 -10.82 -18.74 46.27
C VAL A 12 -10.74 -17.48 45.40
N SER A 13 -10.13 -16.43 45.91
CA SER A 13 -9.69 -15.31 45.08
C SER A 13 -8.51 -15.80 44.24
N VAL A 14 -8.73 -16.02 42.98
CA VAL A 14 -7.65 -16.13 42.01
C VAL A 14 -7.04 -14.73 41.95
N ILE A 15 -5.89 -14.55 42.57
CA ILE A 15 -5.04 -13.37 42.36
C ILE A 15 -4.49 -13.58 40.98
N SER A 16 -5.06 -12.92 39.97
CA SER A 16 -4.39 -12.71 38.69
C SER A 16 -3.18 -11.82 38.98
N ILE A 17 -1.99 -12.39 38.94
CA ILE A 17 -0.75 -11.65 38.85
C ILE A 17 -0.83 -10.97 37.48
N PRO A 18 -0.74 -9.65 37.39
CA PRO A 18 -0.64 -9.02 36.05
C PRO A 18 0.58 -9.64 35.40
N ALA A 19 0.41 -10.20 34.20
CA ALA A 19 1.53 -10.58 33.35
C ALA A 19 2.39 -9.31 33.22
N ALA A 20 3.68 -9.43 33.51
CA ALA A 20 4.59 -8.33 33.25
C ALA A 20 4.55 -8.07 31.74
N ALA A 21 4.43 -6.80 31.36
CA ALA A 21 4.48 -6.37 29.96
C ALA A 21 5.72 -6.96 29.27
N GLN A 22 5.54 -7.60 28.11
CA GLN A 22 6.57 -8.42 27.48
C GLN A 22 6.84 -7.94 26.05
N LYS A 23 7.84 -7.08 25.90
CA LYS A 23 8.32 -6.63 24.59
C LYS A 23 9.28 -7.68 24.01
N LEU A 24 9.08 -8.04 22.74
CA LEU A 24 9.97 -8.96 22.03
C LEU A 24 11.26 -8.23 21.58
N ASP A 25 12.38 -8.89 21.74
CA ASP A 25 13.63 -8.48 21.08
C ASP A 25 13.66 -9.10 19.69
N MET A 26 13.50 -8.26 18.67
CA MET A 26 13.39 -8.71 17.28
C MET A 26 14.69 -9.30 16.73
N GLU A 27 15.85 -9.05 17.34
CA GLU A 27 17.11 -9.67 16.90
C GLU A 27 17.06 -11.20 17.08
N LEU A 28 16.33 -11.68 18.08
CA LEU A 28 16.15 -13.13 18.33
C LEU A 28 15.26 -13.83 17.26
N PHE A 29 14.57 -13.06 16.42
CA PHE A 29 13.64 -13.59 15.41
C PHE A 29 14.22 -13.59 13.99
N GLU A 30 15.54 -13.47 13.83
CA GLU A 30 16.20 -13.44 12.51
C GLU A 30 15.85 -14.66 11.62
N ALA A 31 15.57 -15.81 12.19
CA ALA A 31 15.16 -17.02 11.48
C ALA A 31 13.69 -17.00 11.03
N MET A 32 12.86 -16.09 11.57
CA MET A 32 11.43 -16.00 11.28
C MET A 32 11.13 -14.85 10.31
N LYS A 33 11.65 -14.91 9.07
CA LYS A 33 11.45 -13.89 8.05
C LYS A 33 10.21 -14.21 7.20
N PRO A 34 9.26 -13.28 7.05
CA PRO A 34 8.16 -13.45 6.12
C PRO A 34 8.67 -13.57 4.68
N ARG A 35 7.98 -14.34 3.87
CA ARG A 35 8.27 -14.55 2.45
C ARG A 35 7.36 -13.72 1.58
N ASN A 36 7.89 -12.96 0.62
CA ASN A 36 7.08 -12.34 -0.43
C ASN A 36 6.68 -13.40 -1.46
N ILE A 37 5.38 -13.61 -1.62
CA ILE A 37 4.83 -14.62 -2.55
C ILE A 37 4.31 -14.01 -3.85
N GLY A 38 4.32 -12.69 -3.99
CA GLY A 38 3.77 -11.97 -5.15
C GLY A 38 2.27 -11.64 -5.00
N PRO A 39 1.57 -11.42 -6.11
CA PRO A 39 2.05 -11.39 -7.50
C PRO A 39 2.88 -10.14 -7.83
N ALA A 40 3.60 -10.16 -8.98
CA ALA A 40 4.31 -9.02 -9.50
C ALA A 40 3.83 -8.59 -10.92
N GLY A 41 3.14 -9.46 -11.61
CA GLY A 41 2.42 -9.10 -12.85
C GLY A 41 1.11 -8.38 -12.53
N MET A 42 0.79 -7.30 -13.25
CA MET A 42 -0.28 -6.36 -12.88
C MET A 42 -0.12 -5.94 -11.43
N SER A 43 0.85 -5.06 -11.21
CA SER A 43 1.33 -4.75 -9.88
C SER A 43 0.53 -3.64 -9.20
N GLY A 44 1.12 -2.43 -9.15
CA GLY A 44 0.54 -1.28 -8.48
C GLY A 44 1.05 0.01 -9.08
N ARG A 45 0.53 1.11 -8.57
CA ARG A 45 0.73 2.46 -9.13
C ARG A 45 2.18 2.91 -9.05
N VAL A 46 2.72 3.35 -10.20
CA VAL A 46 4.03 3.99 -10.34
C VAL A 46 3.84 5.49 -10.52
N THR A 47 4.38 6.28 -9.60
CA THR A 47 4.15 7.72 -9.46
C THR A 47 5.25 8.58 -10.05
N SER A 48 6.47 8.02 -10.14
CA SER A 48 7.63 8.76 -10.64
C SER A 48 8.66 7.83 -11.27
N ILE A 49 9.24 8.25 -12.39
CA ILE A 49 10.35 7.55 -13.04
C ILE A 49 11.41 8.58 -13.41
N ASP A 50 12.66 8.32 -13.07
CA ASP A 50 13.82 9.06 -13.59
C ASP A 50 14.95 8.10 -13.92
N ALA A 51 15.80 8.47 -14.87
CA ALA A 51 16.94 7.66 -15.28
C ALA A 51 18.19 8.51 -15.49
N VAL A 52 19.35 7.89 -15.34
CA VAL A 52 20.64 8.55 -15.57
C VAL A 52 20.82 8.82 -17.05
N HIS A 53 20.87 10.08 -17.47
CA HIS A 53 20.93 10.47 -18.88
C HIS A 53 22.16 9.88 -19.61
N SER A 54 23.31 9.77 -18.94
CA SER A 54 24.54 9.20 -19.49
C SER A 54 24.54 7.67 -19.53
N ASN A 55 23.65 7.02 -18.78
CA ASN A 55 23.45 5.58 -18.76
C ASN A 55 22.01 5.25 -18.38
N PRO A 56 21.06 5.31 -19.33
CA PRO A 56 19.64 5.18 -19.03
C PRO A 56 19.18 3.74 -18.70
N ASP A 57 20.11 2.79 -18.57
CA ASP A 57 19.84 1.50 -17.93
C ASP A 57 19.81 1.60 -16.40
N ILE A 58 20.28 2.71 -15.82
CA ILE A 58 20.11 3.03 -14.38
C ILE A 58 18.82 3.83 -14.25
N ILE A 59 17.80 3.17 -13.69
CA ILE A 59 16.44 3.69 -13.55
C ILE A 59 16.06 3.68 -12.08
N TYR A 60 15.41 4.75 -11.63
CA TYR A 60 14.73 4.82 -10.35
C TYR A 60 13.23 4.95 -10.59
N ALA A 61 12.44 4.15 -9.89
CA ALA A 61 10.99 4.15 -9.97
C ALA A 61 10.38 4.32 -8.57
N GLY A 62 9.66 5.41 -8.38
CA GLY A 62 8.85 5.67 -7.21
C GLY A 62 7.46 5.09 -7.38
N THR A 63 6.94 4.46 -6.34
CA THR A 63 5.60 3.87 -6.34
C THR A 63 4.71 4.54 -5.30
N ALA A 64 3.40 4.49 -5.51
CA ALA A 64 2.44 5.13 -4.63
C ALA A 64 2.50 4.60 -3.18
N SER A 65 2.81 3.31 -3.02
CA SER A 65 2.77 2.64 -1.71
C SER A 65 3.73 1.45 -1.58
N GLY A 66 4.65 1.26 -2.55
CA GLY A 66 5.59 0.14 -2.56
C GLY A 66 7.06 0.55 -2.43
N GLY A 67 7.34 1.80 -2.06
CA GLY A 67 8.69 2.33 -1.88
C GLY A 67 9.36 2.75 -3.18
N LEU A 68 10.68 2.94 -3.09
CA LEU A 68 11.56 3.31 -4.19
C LEU A 68 12.30 2.08 -4.70
N TRP A 69 12.35 1.93 -6.02
CA TRP A 69 13.01 0.81 -6.69
C TRP A 69 14.08 1.30 -7.65
N LYS A 70 15.17 0.55 -7.75
CA LYS A 70 16.29 0.81 -8.66
C LYS A 70 16.54 -0.37 -9.57
N SER A 71 16.71 -0.10 -10.86
CA SER A 71 17.28 -1.03 -11.84
C SER A 71 18.62 -0.49 -12.34
N THR A 72 19.56 -1.40 -12.57
CA THR A 72 20.86 -1.09 -13.23
C THR A 72 21.00 -1.84 -14.55
N SER A 73 19.89 -2.40 -15.04
CA SER A 73 19.86 -3.31 -16.20
C SER A 73 18.77 -2.95 -17.22
N GLY A 74 18.35 -1.68 -17.28
CA GLY A 74 17.29 -1.22 -18.19
C GLY A 74 15.92 -1.81 -17.86
N GLY A 75 15.64 -2.03 -16.57
CA GLY A 75 14.37 -2.57 -16.07
C GLY A 75 14.23 -4.09 -16.19
N ILE A 76 15.36 -4.84 -16.27
CA ILE A 76 15.34 -6.32 -16.27
C ILE A 76 15.26 -6.83 -14.82
N ASN A 77 16.05 -6.29 -13.90
CA ASN A 77 15.99 -6.58 -12.46
C ASN A 77 15.77 -5.30 -11.67
N TRP A 78 15.22 -5.46 -10.45
CA TRP A 78 14.89 -4.36 -9.58
C TRP A 78 15.29 -4.67 -8.13
N THR A 79 15.80 -3.66 -7.45
CA THR A 79 16.16 -3.70 -6.03
C THR A 79 15.36 -2.63 -5.31
N SER A 80 14.71 -2.98 -4.20
CA SER A 80 14.06 -2.03 -3.32
C SER A 80 15.10 -1.24 -2.51
N LEU A 81 14.87 0.06 -2.32
CA LEU A 81 15.78 0.95 -1.63
C LEU A 81 15.19 1.59 -0.36
N PHE A 82 13.90 1.40 -0.10
CA PHE A 82 13.17 2.05 1.00
C PHE A 82 12.55 1.06 2.00
N ASP A 83 13.04 -0.17 2.08
CA ASP A 83 12.48 -1.20 2.95
C ASP A 83 12.60 -0.84 4.45
N GLU A 84 13.67 -0.13 4.82
CA GLU A 84 13.96 0.27 6.21
C GLU A 84 13.59 1.73 6.51
N GLU A 85 13.29 2.53 5.48
CA GLU A 85 12.90 3.92 5.67
C GLU A 85 11.47 4.01 6.26
N PRO A 86 11.16 5.00 7.10
CA PRO A 86 9.86 5.11 7.75
C PRO A 86 8.75 5.64 6.82
N THR A 87 8.82 5.32 5.54
CA THR A 87 7.81 5.63 4.53
C THR A 87 7.88 4.67 3.36
N HIS A 88 6.74 4.39 2.75
CA HIS A 88 6.63 3.53 1.57
C HIS A 88 6.01 4.25 0.36
N SER A 89 5.58 5.50 0.52
CA SER A 89 4.94 6.28 -0.55
C SER A 89 5.92 7.26 -1.14
N ILE A 90 6.10 7.22 -2.47
CA ILE A 90 7.01 8.09 -3.21
C ILE A 90 6.19 8.99 -4.14
N GLY A 91 6.37 10.30 -4.04
CA GLY A 91 5.74 11.26 -4.94
C GLY A 91 6.63 11.66 -6.12
N VAL A 92 7.93 11.80 -5.87
CA VAL A 92 8.89 12.19 -6.91
C VAL A 92 10.29 11.65 -6.60
N VAL A 93 11.00 11.25 -7.65
CA VAL A 93 12.43 10.98 -7.63
C VAL A 93 13.15 11.94 -8.60
N ALA A 94 14.29 12.49 -8.20
CA ALA A 94 15.11 13.39 -9.01
C ALA A 94 16.60 13.05 -8.90
N ILE A 95 17.21 12.69 -10.02
CA ILE A 95 18.62 12.31 -10.10
C ILE A 95 19.46 13.54 -10.48
N ASN A 96 20.54 13.78 -9.76
CA ASN A 96 21.51 14.78 -10.18
C ASN A 96 22.32 14.24 -11.39
N GLN A 97 22.05 14.75 -12.58
CA GLN A 97 22.62 14.23 -13.82
C GLN A 97 24.15 14.48 -13.97
N SER A 98 24.73 15.41 -13.19
CA SER A 98 26.17 15.62 -13.15
C SER A 98 26.88 14.69 -12.17
N ASN A 99 26.19 14.16 -11.16
CA ASN A 99 26.65 13.13 -10.24
C ASN A 99 25.48 12.20 -9.88
N PRO A 100 25.27 11.10 -10.62
CA PRO A 100 24.12 10.19 -10.42
C PRO A 100 24.07 9.44 -9.08
N ASP A 101 25.12 9.50 -8.28
CA ASP A 101 25.09 8.99 -6.90
C ASP A 101 24.27 9.89 -5.97
N ILE A 102 23.98 11.13 -6.41
CA ILE A 102 23.12 12.06 -5.67
C ILE A 102 21.71 11.95 -6.23
N VAL A 103 20.79 11.43 -5.39
CA VAL A 103 19.35 11.31 -5.72
C VAL A 103 18.53 11.93 -4.61
N TRP A 104 17.52 12.68 -4.98
CA TRP A 104 16.54 13.26 -4.07
C TRP A 104 15.20 12.57 -4.24
N VAL A 105 14.50 12.38 -3.13
CA VAL A 105 13.19 11.73 -3.11
C VAL A 105 12.24 12.54 -2.25
N GLY A 106 11.11 12.92 -2.84
CA GLY A 106 9.97 13.46 -2.14
C GLY A 106 8.97 12.35 -1.83
N ALA A 107 8.69 12.15 -0.54
CA ALA A 107 7.73 11.16 -0.11
C ALA A 107 6.28 11.64 -0.25
N GLY A 108 5.35 10.70 -0.41
CA GLY A 108 3.92 10.94 -0.54
C GLY A 108 3.44 11.17 -1.96
N GLU A 109 2.53 10.33 -2.39
CA GLU A 109 1.95 10.33 -3.73
C GLU A 109 1.26 11.65 -4.08
N GLY A 110 1.54 12.20 -5.27
CA GLY A 110 0.97 13.45 -5.76
C GLY A 110 -0.38 13.34 -6.50
N ASN A 111 -1.02 12.17 -6.50
CA ASN A 111 -2.27 11.90 -7.21
C ASN A 111 -3.41 11.64 -6.20
N PRO A 112 -4.20 12.67 -5.83
CA PRO A 112 -5.09 12.62 -4.67
C PRO A 112 -6.36 11.81 -4.92
N ARG A 113 -6.24 10.48 -5.04
CA ARG A 113 -7.37 9.54 -5.04
C ARG A 113 -7.81 9.21 -3.61
N ASN A 114 -8.90 8.42 -3.48
CA ASN A 114 -9.38 7.90 -2.20
C ASN A 114 -8.38 6.95 -1.51
N SER A 115 -7.47 6.36 -2.28
CA SER A 115 -6.39 5.46 -1.84
C SER A 115 -5.01 6.13 -1.83
N GLN A 116 -4.95 7.47 -1.84
CA GLN A 116 -3.68 8.20 -1.78
C GLN A 116 -2.92 7.87 -0.50
N SER A 117 -1.67 7.44 -0.65
CA SER A 117 -0.76 7.24 0.47
C SER A 117 0.05 8.49 0.77
N ALA A 118 0.19 8.79 2.05
CA ALA A 118 1.00 9.91 2.52
C ALA A 118 2.47 9.50 2.68
N GLY A 119 3.34 10.49 2.62
CA GLY A 119 4.75 10.39 2.98
C GLY A 119 5.06 11.14 4.28
N ASN A 120 6.34 11.23 4.58
CA ASN A 120 6.85 11.91 5.77
C ASN A 120 8.04 12.83 5.47
N GLY A 121 8.09 13.41 4.26
CA GLY A 121 9.05 14.45 3.95
C GLY A 121 10.04 14.15 2.83
N LEU A 122 11.24 14.73 2.95
CA LEU A 122 12.26 14.79 1.91
C LEU A 122 13.47 13.93 2.27
N TYR A 123 13.96 13.16 1.29
CA TYR A 123 15.12 12.29 1.44
C TYR A 123 16.19 12.60 0.40
N LYS A 124 17.44 12.34 0.76
CA LYS A 124 18.61 12.46 -0.14
C LYS A 124 19.59 11.33 0.10
N THR A 125 20.12 10.77 -0.98
CA THR A 125 21.32 9.91 -0.97
C THR A 125 22.47 10.60 -1.67
N ILE A 126 23.69 10.16 -1.36
CA ILE A 126 24.93 10.59 -2.03
C ILE A 126 25.78 9.39 -2.48
N ASP A 127 25.23 8.19 -2.37
CA ASP A 127 25.87 6.90 -2.67
C ASP A 127 25.01 6.00 -3.57
N GLY A 128 24.13 6.63 -4.36
CA GLY A 128 23.28 5.94 -5.32
C GLY A 128 22.17 5.10 -4.71
N GLY A 129 21.76 5.41 -3.48
CA GLY A 129 20.66 4.77 -2.79
C GLY A 129 21.04 3.65 -1.83
N VAL A 130 22.33 3.54 -1.46
CA VAL A 130 22.77 2.59 -0.43
C VAL A 130 22.35 3.09 0.96
N THR A 131 22.51 4.40 1.21
CA THR A 131 22.04 5.05 2.44
C THR A 131 21.21 6.28 2.12
N TRP A 132 20.25 6.59 3.00
CA TRP A 132 19.37 7.73 2.86
C TRP A 132 19.44 8.65 4.06
N LYS A 133 19.31 9.93 3.80
CA LYS A 133 19.20 10.95 4.83
C LYS A 133 17.87 11.66 4.72
N HIS A 134 17.08 11.62 5.78
CA HIS A 134 15.88 12.42 5.93
C HIS A 134 16.26 13.90 6.15
N LEU A 135 15.62 14.81 5.42
CA LEU A 135 15.96 16.24 5.38
C LEU A 135 14.87 17.13 5.98
N GLY A 136 13.80 16.55 6.56
CA GLY A 136 12.68 17.29 7.15
C GLY A 136 11.45 17.32 6.24
N LEU A 137 10.54 18.25 6.52
CA LEU A 137 9.20 18.36 5.90
C LEU A 137 8.29 17.15 6.22
N GLU A 138 8.34 16.65 7.45
CA GLU A 138 7.59 15.48 7.90
C GLU A 138 6.08 15.66 7.71
N ASP A 139 5.57 16.85 7.97
CA ASP A 139 4.14 17.18 7.89
C ASP A 139 3.69 17.65 6.50
N SER A 140 4.60 17.66 5.51
CA SER A 140 4.28 17.96 4.11
C SER A 140 3.34 16.93 3.49
N ARG A 141 3.39 15.70 3.97
CA ARG A 141 2.62 14.52 3.54
C ARG A 141 2.81 14.13 2.07
N ASN A 142 2.81 15.10 1.15
CA ASN A 142 2.91 14.82 -0.28
C ASN A 142 3.84 15.85 -0.95
N ILE A 143 5.01 15.38 -1.42
CA ILE A 143 5.97 16.16 -2.21
C ILE A 143 5.91 15.67 -3.65
N HIS A 144 5.44 16.53 -4.55
CA HIS A 144 5.08 16.13 -5.91
C HIS A 144 6.13 16.48 -6.97
N ARG A 145 6.96 17.50 -6.74
CA ARG A 145 8.01 17.90 -7.70
C ARG A 145 9.30 18.28 -6.99
N ILE A 146 10.42 17.93 -7.60
CA ILE A 146 11.77 18.37 -7.20
C ILE A 146 12.53 18.80 -8.45
N ILE A 147 13.08 20.01 -8.44
CA ILE A 147 13.98 20.52 -9.48
C ILE A 147 15.37 20.68 -8.86
N LEU A 148 16.36 20.02 -9.44
CA LEU A 148 17.77 20.15 -9.07
C LEU A 148 18.47 21.14 -10.00
N ASP A 149 19.33 22.00 -9.44
CA ASP A 149 20.17 22.87 -10.27
C ASP A 149 21.23 21.99 -11.01
N PRO A 150 21.30 22.05 -12.32
CA PRO A 150 22.22 21.21 -13.09
C PRO A 150 23.70 21.53 -12.84
N ASN A 151 24.01 22.72 -12.29
CA ASN A 151 25.37 23.20 -12.07
C ASN A 151 25.79 23.10 -10.59
N ASN A 152 24.83 22.99 -9.65
CA ASN A 152 25.11 22.93 -8.21
C ASN A 152 24.21 21.92 -7.51
N PRO A 153 24.74 20.74 -7.12
CA PRO A 153 23.94 19.66 -6.50
C PRO A 153 23.40 20.01 -5.09
N ASP A 154 23.81 21.13 -4.52
CA ASP A 154 23.31 21.61 -3.24
C ASP A 154 22.12 22.56 -3.37
N VAL A 155 21.76 22.95 -4.60
CA VAL A 155 20.60 23.79 -4.89
C VAL A 155 19.44 22.94 -5.40
N ALA A 156 18.28 23.06 -4.75
CA ALA A 156 17.04 22.39 -5.18
C ALA A 156 15.82 23.23 -4.86
N LEU A 157 14.78 23.07 -5.69
CA LEU A 157 13.42 23.50 -5.41
C LEU A 157 12.57 22.28 -5.12
N ILE A 158 11.81 22.34 -4.05
CA ILE A 158 10.95 21.25 -3.57
C ILE A 158 9.49 21.74 -3.59
N GLY A 159 8.69 21.14 -4.45
CA GLY A 159 7.27 21.44 -4.61
C GLY A 159 6.42 20.54 -3.72
N VAL A 160 5.90 21.12 -2.63
CA VAL A 160 5.01 20.46 -1.69
C VAL A 160 3.57 20.65 -2.09
N GLN A 161 2.87 19.55 -2.38
CA GLN A 161 1.44 19.53 -2.66
C GLN A 161 0.61 19.63 -1.38
N GLY A 162 1.05 18.92 -0.31
CA GLY A 162 0.34 18.80 0.96
C GLY A 162 -0.76 17.74 0.95
N PRO A 163 -1.32 17.41 2.12
CA PRO A 163 -2.33 16.36 2.27
C PRO A 163 -3.63 16.70 1.51
N ALA A 164 -4.23 15.70 0.88
CA ALA A 164 -5.55 15.86 0.28
C ALA A 164 -6.66 16.00 1.34
N TRP A 165 -6.47 15.37 2.50
CA TRP A 165 -7.44 15.24 3.57
C TRP A 165 -7.46 16.39 4.59
N GLY A 166 -6.55 17.36 4.47
CA GLY A 166 -6.39 18.45 5.44
C GLY A 166 -5.79 19.70 4.85
N GLU A 167 -5.71 20.71 5.69
CA GLU A 167 -5.05 21.97 5.45
C GLU A 167 -3.73 21.97 6.22
N THR A 168 -2.67 22.59 5.67
CA THR A 168 -1.37 22.72 6.31
C THR A 168 -0.60 23.92 5.80
N GLU A 169 0.18 24.54 6.67
CA GLU A 169 1.13 25.59 6.28
C GLU A 169 2.34 25.03 5.51
N ASP A 170 2.56 23.70 5.49
CA ASP A 170 3.68 23.07 4.81
C ASP A 170 3.45 22.84 3.30
N ARG A 171 2.58 23.62 2.69
CA ARG A 171 2.34 23.66 1.25
C ARG A 171 3.20 24.69 0.56
N GLY A 172 3.41 24.54 -0.76
CA GLY A 172 4.07 25.52 -1.60
C GLY A 172 5.44 25.09 -2.12
N VAL A 173 6.31 26.02 -2.41
CA VAL A 173 7.66 25.74 -2.89
C VAL A 173 8.70 26.08 -1.83
N PHE A 174 9.54 25.12 -1.53
CA PHE A 174 10.72 25.30 -0.67
C PHE A 174 11.99 25.31 -1.52
N ARG A 175 12.99 26.04 -1.07
CA ARG A 175 14.29 26.15 -1.72
C ARG A 175 15.40 25.86 -0.74
N THR A 176 16.43 25.16 -1.20
CA THR A 176 17.70 24.98 -0.48
C THR A 176 18.88 25.40 -1.35
N THR A 177 19.97 25.81 -0.71
CA THR A 177 21.27 26.13 -1.35
C THR A 177 22.44 25.46 -0.66
N ASP A 178 22.18 24.59 0.30
CA ASP A 178 23.19 23.95 1.15
C ASP A 178 22.98 22.42 1.26
N GLY A 179 22.34 21.85 0.26
CA GLY A 179 22.11 20.40 0.15
C GLY A 179 21.03 19.87 1.08
N GLY A 180 20.03 20.71 1.41
CA GLY A 180 18.87 20.35 2.20
C GLY A 180 19.06 20.49 3.72
N LYS A 181 20.09 21.22 4.18
CA LYS A 181 20.26 21.52 5.62
C LYS A 181 19.29 22.60 6.08
N ILE A 182 19.01 23.57 5.21
CA ILE A 182 18.03 24.64 5.40
C ILE A 182 17.07 24.58 4.21
N LEU A 183 15.78 24.53 4.51
CA LEU A 183 14.67 24.59 3.54
C LEU A 183 13.92 25.88 3.77
N GLU A 184 14.03 26.83 2.84
CA GLU A 184 13.36 28.12 2.89
C GLU A 184 12.08 28.08 2.06
N LYS A 185 10.93 28.45 2.64
CA LYS A 185 9.67 28.54 1.92
C LYS A 185 9.66 29.82 1.07
N VAL A 186 9.75 29.67 -0.27
CA VAL A 186 9.91 30.77 -1.23
C VAL A 186 8.64 31.12 -2.00
N LEU A 187 7.67 30.21 -2.06
CA LEU A 187 6.33 30.47 -2.60
C LEU A 187 5.28 29.81 -1.71
N TYR A 188 4.39 30.61 -1.16
CA TYR A 188 3.28 30.17 -0.32
C TYR A 188 2.06 31.04 -0.57
N ILE A 189 0.92 30.45 -0.83
CA ILE A 189 -0.34 31.18 -1.07
C ILE A 189 -1.22 31.11 0.20
N ASN A 190 -1.59 29.91 0.61
CA ASN A 190 -2.39 29.64 1.82
C ASN A 190 -2.31 28.13 2.17
N GLU A 191 -2.92 27.75 3.29
CA GLU A 191 -2.94 26.37 3.80
C GLU A 191 -3.69 25.35 2.94
N LYS A 192 -4.42 25.78 1.90
CA LYS A 192 -5.21 24.94 0.98
C LYS A 192 -4.52 24.73 -0.36
N THR A 193 -3.51 25.55 -0.66
CA THR A 193 -2.89 25.64 -1.98
C THR A 193 -1.48 25.10 -1.95
N GLY A 194 -1.24 23.99 -2.65
CA GLY A 194 0.08 23.39 -2.84
C GLY A 194 0.53 23.41 -4.29
N ILE A 195 1.63 22.70 -4.58
CA ILE A 195 2.13 22.58 -5.94
C ILE A 195 1.28 21.57 -6.72
N GLY A 196 0.83 21.94 -7.91
CA GLY A 196 0.25 21.03 -8.90
C GLY A 196 1.28 20.54 -9.90
N ASP A 197 2.19 21.44 -10.34
CA ASP A 197 3.32 21.11 -11.19
C ASP A 197 4.39 22.18 -11.13
N MET A 198 5.65 21.84 -11.46
CA MET A 198 6.77 22.78 -11.48
C MET A 198 7.80 22.34 -12.52
N VAL A 199 8.20 23.26 -13.41
CA VAL A 199 9.15 22.97 -14.49
C VAL A 199 10.19 24.08 -14.61
N VAL A 200 11.38 23.71 -15.06
CA VAL A 200 12.51 24.63 -15.29
C VAL A 200 12.81 24.73 -16.79
N ASP A 201 13.15 25.92 -17.24
CA ASP A 201 13.64 26.17 -18.59
C ASP A 201 14.97 25.41 -18.82
N PRO A 202 15.04 24.48 -19.76
CA PRO A 202 16.21 23.65 -19.99
C PRO A 202 17.46 24.45 -20.45
N SER A 203 17.27 25.67 -20.91
CA SER A 203 18.35 26.57 -21.33
C SER A 203 18.78 27.57 -20.24
N ASN A 204 17.91 27.79 -19.21
CA ASN A 204 18.13 28.78 -18.17
C ASN A 204 17.59 28.31 -16.81
N PRO A 205 18.42 27.73 -15.93
CA PRO A 205 17.97 27.19 -14.64
C PRO A 205 17.43 28.27 -13.68
N ASN A 206 17.60 29.55 -13.98
CA ASN A 206 16.99 30.62 -13.20
C ASN A 206 15.51 30.88 -13.56
N HIS A 207 15.07 30.39 -14.71
CA HIS A 207 13.70 30.52 -15.15
C HIS A 207 12.88 29.30 -14.81
N VAL A 208 11.89 29.47 -13.93
CA VAL A 208 11.06 28.38 -13.38
C VAL A 208 9.59 28.81 -13.45
N LEU A 209 8.73 27.88 -13.84
CA LEU A 209 7.29 28.01 -13.76
C LEU A 209 6.74 27.06 -12.69
N ALA A 210 5.83 27.56 -11.85
CA ALA A 210 5.16 26.82 -10.79
C ALA A 210 3.64 26.99 -10.89
N ALA A 211 2.93 25.88 -11.05
CA ALA A 211 1.48 25.81 -11.03
C ALA A 211 1.00 25.53 -9.60
N MET A 212 0.41 26.54 -8.97
CA MET A 212 -0.19 26.41 -7.65
C MET A 212 -1.63 25.91 -7.77
N TRP A 213 -2.00 24.95 -6.90
CA TRP A 213 -3.29 24.28 -6.96
C TRP A 213 -3.99 24.26 -5.60
N GLU A 214 -5.16 24.88 -5.51
CA GLU A 214 -6.08 24.76 -4.39
C GLU A 214 -6.97 23.55 -4.58
N PHE A 215 -6.94 22.61 -3.62
CA PHE A 215 -7.73 21.39 -3.67
C PHE A 215 -8.01 20.84 -2.27
N ARG A 216 -9.07 20.04 -2.17
CA ARG A 216 -9.45 19.36 -0.93
C ARG A 216 -10.22 18.09 -1.26
N ARG A 217 -9.97 17.01 -0.47
CA ARG A 217 -10.75 15.79 -0.48
C ARG A 217 -11.41 15.55 0.87
N TRP A 218 -12.66 15.10 0.84
CA TRP A 218 -13.40 14.51 1.95
C TRP A 218 -13.77 13.08 1.58
N PRO A 219 -14.14 12.19 2.50
CA PRO A 219 -14.57 10.84 2.16
C PRO A 219 -15.70 10.79 1.11
N TRP A 220 -16.62 11.77 1.16
CA TRP A 220 -17.83 11.83 0.31
C TRP A 220 -17.77 12.84 -0.83
N PHE A 221 -16.69 13.58 -0.95
CA PHE A 221 -16.60 14.69 -1.91
C PHE A 221 -15.16 15.11 -2.15
N PHE A 222 -14.87 15.65 -3.32
CA PHE A 222 -13.64 16.38 -3.52
C PHE A 222 -13.87 17.63 -4.36
N LYS A 223 -13.00 18.61 -4.20
CA LYS A 223 -13.01 19.86 -4.92
C LYS A 223 -11.63 20.12 -5.51
N SER A 224 -11.57 20.33 -6.82
CA SER A 224 -10.43 20.88 -7.53
C SER A 224 -10.70 22.35 -7.88
N GLY A 225 -9.69 23.19 -7.67
CA GLY A 225 -9.74 24.60 -8.00
C GLY A 225 -10.20 25.53 -6.87
N GLY A 226 -9.77 26.76 -6.96
CA GLY A 226 -10.05 27.85 -6.02
C GLY A 226 -9.28 29.10 -6.33
N GLU A 227 -9.48 30.16 -5.51
CA GLU A 227 -8.82 31.46 -5.66
C GLU A 227 -7.30 31.40 -5.47
N GLY A 228 -6.80 30.37 -4.78
CA GLY A 228 -5.37 30.16 -4.56
C GLY A 228 -4.66 29.49 -5.75
N SER A 229 -5.37 28.92 -6.71
CA SER A 229 -4.77 28.29 -7.88
C SER A 229 -4.30 29.32 -8.89
N GLY A 230 -3.08 29.18 -9.39
CA GLY A 230 -2.50 30.12 -10.35
C GLY A 230 -1.14 29.66 -10.89
N LEU A 231 -0.72 30.28 -11.99
CA LEU A 231 0.59 30.06 -12.58
C LEU A 231 1.55 31.16 -12.13
N HIS A 232 2.71 30.76 -11.60
CA HIS A 232 3.73 31.68 -11.10
C HIS A 232 5.03 31.48 -11.85
N GLU A 233 5.76 32.59 -12.09
CA GLU A 233 7.02 32.64 -12.80
C GLU A 233 8.12 33.20 -11.92
N SER A 234 9.30 32.60 -11.97
CA SER A 234 10.55 33.10 -11.36
C SER A 234 11.64 33.21 -12.40
N TRP A 235 12.48 34.28 -12.30
CA TRP A 235 13.65 34.53 -13.14
C TRP A 235 14.98 34.53 -12.35
N ASP A 236 14.93 34.13 -11.09
CA ASP A 236 16.07 34.16 -10.16
C ASP A 236 16.31 32.81 -9.45
N GLY A 237 15.90 31.70 -10.11
CA GLY A 237 16.07 30.37 -9.59
C GLY A 237 15.15 30.06 -8.41
N GLY A 238 13.93 30.59 -8.46
CA GLY A 238 12.89 30.34 -7.48
C GLY A 238 13.01 31.15 -6.19
N GLN A 239 13.81 32.23 -6.15
CA GLN A 239 13.92 33.08 -4.97
C GLN A 239 12.73 34.02 -4.84
N THR A 240 12.28 34.60 -5.97
CA THR A 240 11.09 35.47 -6.03
C THR A 240 10.17 35.04 -7.15
N TRP A 241 8.87 35.29 -6.97
CA TRP A 241 7.83 34.81 -7.87
C TRP A 241 6.87 35.92 -8.27
N THR A 242 6.38 35.87 -9.49
CA THR A 242 5.34 36.75 -10.04
C THR A 242 4.19 35.90 -10.55
N GLU A 243 2.97 36.20 -10.14
CA GLU A 243 1.78 35.52 -10.66
C GLU A 243 1.46 36.01 -12.09
N LEU A 244 1.17 35.07 -12.98
CA LEU A 244 0.67 35.28 -14.33
C LEU A 244 -0.86 35.25 -14.30
N THR A 245 -1.48 36.16 -15.06
CA THR A 245 -2.94 36.41 -15.00
C THR A 245 -3.61 36.32 -16.37
N ASP A 246 -4.89 36.67 -16.44
CA ASP A 246 -5.62 36.81 -17.70
C ASP A 246 -5.08 37.91 -18.61
N ASP A 247 -4.39 38.92 -18.07
CA ASP A 247 -3.66 39.90 -18.87
C ASP A 247 -2.49 39.28 -19.63
N ASP A 248 -1.99 38.11 -19.19
CA ASP A 248 -0.94 37.33 -19.84
C ASP A 248 -1.49 36.26 -20.78
N GLY A 249 -2.82 36.19 -20.93
CA GLY A 249 -3.51 35.29 -21.85
C GLY A 249 -4.01 33.99 -21.22
N LEU A 250 -3.89 33.83 -19.90
CA LEU A 250 -4.47 32.73 -19.15
C LEU A 250 -6.01 32.81 -19.06
N PRO A 251 -6.71 31.70 -18.73
CA PRO A 251 -8.15 31.71 -18.58
C PRO A 251 -8.61 32.57 -17.39
N LYS A 252 -9.77 33.20 -17.54
CA LYS A 252 -10.39 34.03 -16.47
C LYS A 252 -11.11 33.17 -15.42
N GLY A 253 -11.05 33.61 -14.18
CA GLY A 253 -11.79 33.04 -13.06
C GLY A 253 -10.97 32.00 -12.29
N GLU A 254 -11.67 31.12 -11.57
CA GLU A 254 -11.01 30.07 -10.80
C GLU A 254 -10.25 29.11 -11.72
N LEU A 255 -9.06 28.75 -11.30
CA LEU A 255 -8.20 27.73 -11.94
C LEU A 255 -8.09 26.51 -11.03
N GLY A 256 -7.80 25.36 -11.64
CA GLY A 256 -7.56 24.11 -10.94
C GLY A 256 -6.14 23.59 -11.18
N ARG A 257 -6.01 22.27 -11.29
CA ARG A 257 -4.73 21.62 -11.54
C ARG A 257 -4.21 21.97 -12.94
N MET A 258 -2.89 22.18 -13.03
CA MET A 258 -2.21 22.44 -14.30
C MET A 258 -1.02 21.49 -14.46
N GLY A 259 -0.79 21.07 -15.69
CA GLY A 259 0.44 20.39 -16.11
C GLY A 259 1.24 21.29 -17.03
N LEU A 260 2.55 21.35 -16.85
CA LEU A 260 3.46 22.26 -17.54
C LEU A 260 4.54 21.50 -18.29
N ALA A 261 5.01 22.00 -19.45
CA ALA A 261 6.15 21.43 -20.14
C ALA A 261 6.88 22.47 -21.02
N PHE A 262 8.20 22.59 -20.85
CA PHE A 262 9.09 23.29 -21.78
C PHE A 262 9.48 22.38 -22.94
N ALA A 263 9.63 22.92 -24.14
CA ALA A 263 10.27 22.24 -25.26
C ALA A 263 11.80 22.35 -25.15
N HIS A 264 12.48 21.22 -25.06
CA HIS A 264 13.96 21.18 -24.92
C HIS A 264 14.69 21.78 -26.12
N ASN A 265 14.22 21.50 -27.35
CA ASN A 265 14.81 22.00 -28.60
C ASN A 265 14.48 23.46 -28.91
N GLU A 266 13.41 24.01 -28.34
CA GLU A 266 12.96 25.40 -28.52
C GLU A 266 12.39 25.93 -27.18
N PRO A 267 13.24 26.36 -26.21
CA PRO A 267 12.81 26.72 -24.85
C PRO A 267 11.85 27.91 -24.74
N ASP A 268 11.73 28.74 -25.81
CA ASP A 268 10.68 29.76 -25.87
C ASP A 268 9.27 29.14 -26.01
N VAL A 269 9.16 27.86 -26.42
CA VAL A 269 7.90 27.13 -26.50
C VAL A 269 7.61 26.42 -25.19
N VAL A 270 6.47 26.80 -24.56
CA VAL A 270 5.98 26.20 -23.31
C VAL A 270 4.51 25.84 -23.47
N TYR A 271 4.14 24.72 -22.89
CA TYR A 271 2.75 24.27 -22.85
C TYR A 271 2.22 24.26 -21.42
N ALA A 272 0.94 24.58 -21.28
CA ALA A 272 0.19 24.46 -20.02
C ALA A 272 -1.17 23.81 -20.30
N LEU A 273 -1.40 22.66 -19.70
CA LEU A 273 -2.69 21.99 -19.67
C LEU A 273 -3.44 22.47 -18.42
N ILE A 274 -4.48 23.30 -18.60
CA ILE A 274 -5.09 24.05 -17.51
C ILE A 274 -6.51 23.58 -17.25
N GLU A 275 -6.79 23.24 -15.99
CA GLU A 275 -8.14 23.08 -15.48
C GLU A 275 -8.74 24.45 -15.15
N ALA A 276 -9.90 24.72 -15.74
CA ALA A 276 -10.67 25.93 -15.56
C ALA A 276 -12.17 25.63 -15.77
N LYS A 277 -13.02 26.64 -15.78
CA LYS A 277 -14.44 26.47 -16.16
C LYS A 277 -14.62 25.74 -17.49
N LYS A 278 -13.67 25.91 -18.40
CA LYS A 278 -13.49 25.09 -19.59
C LYS A 278 -12.02 24.70 -19.65
N ASN A 279 -11.74 23.42 -19.57
CA ASN A 279 -10.39 22.86 -19.64
C ASN A 279 -9.80 23.10 -21.01
N ALA A 280 -8.52 23.47 -21.09
CA ALA A 280 -7.86 23.73 -22.35
C ALA A 280 -6.33 23.56 -22.26
N LEU A 281 -5.73 23.32 -23.43
CA LEU A 281 -4.29 23.40 -23.64
C LEU A 281 -3.91 24.81 -24.11
N TYR A 282 -2.96 25.41 -23.44
CA TYR A 282 -2.35 26.70 -23.76
C TYR A 282 -0.91 26.50 -24.24
N ARG A 283 -0.44 27.41 -25.07
CA ARG A 283 0.94 27.48 -25.56
C ARG A 283 1.45 28.91 -25.43
N SER A 284 2.67 29.05 -25.00
CA SER A 284 3.50 30.24 -25.11
C SER A 284 4.57 30.02 -26.18
N ASP A 285 4.93 31.07 -26.94
CA ASP A 285 6.03 31.11 -27.88
C ASP A 285 7.07 32.18 -27.48
N ASP A 286 7.06 32.62 -26.21
CA ASP A 286 7.97 33.64 -25.65
C ASP A 286 8.48 33.30 -24.22
N GLY A 287 8.62 32.01 -23.95
CA GLY A 287 9.14 31.49 -22.70
C GLY A 287 8.16 31.58 -21.53
N GLY A 288 6.86 31.55 -21.78
CA GLY A 288 5.86 31.56 -20.70
C GLY A 288 5.29 32.94 -20.37
N LYS A 289 5.74 34.01 -20.99
CA LYS A 289 5.27 35.38 -20.69
C LYS A 289 3.86 35.69 -21.20
N LYS A 290 3.50 35.15 -22.37
CA LYS A 290 2.17 35.31 -22.96
C LYS A 290 1.65 33.95 -23.44
N TRP A 291 0.38 33.70 -23.18
CA TRP A 291 -0.28 32.43 -23.41
C TRP A 291 -1.41 32.53 -24.43
N LYS A 292 -1.55 31.52 -25.23
CA LYS A 292 -2.62 31.39 -26.21
C LYS A 292 -3.25 30.02 -26.10
N MET A 293 -4.57 29.99 -26.00
CA MET A 293 -5.34 28.74 -26.07
C MET A 293 -5.16 28.09 -27.44
N ILE A 294 -4.78 26.81 -27.45
CA ILE A 294 -4.54 26.02 -28.66
C ILE A 294 -5.65 25.00 -28.89
N ASN A 295 -6.14 24.38 -27.82
CA ASN A 295 -7.13 23.31 -27.91
C ASN A 295 -8.02 23.33 -26.66
N ASP A 296 -9.33 23.32 -26.87
CA ASP A 296 -10.36 23.31 -25.84
C ASP A 296 -11.39 22.18 -26.08
N ASP A 297 -10.98 21.09 -26.76
CA ASP A 297 -11.79 19.90 -26.92
C ASP A 297 -12.12 19.27 -25.55
N ASP A 298 -13.35 18.76 -25.38
CA ASP A 298 -13.84 18.23 -24.10
C ASP A 298 -12.96 17.13 -23.48
N GLY A 299 -12.23 16.39 -24.32
CA GLY A 299 -11.31 15.34 -23.88
C GLY A 299 -9.88 15.81 -23.58
N VAL A 300 -9.55 17.12 -23.76
CA VAL A 300 -8.16 17.57 -23.65
C VAL A 300 -7.61 17.49 -22.23
N ASN A 301 -8.46 17.62 -21.21
CA ASN A 301 -8.12 17.46 -19.81
C ASN A 301 -9.35 16.86 -19.09
N SER A 302 -9.48 15.52 -19.14
CA SER A 302 -10.72 14.85 -18.76
C SER A 302 -10.90 14.63 -17.27
N ARG A 303 -9.79 14.41 -16.50
CA ARG A 303 -9.80 14.13 -15.08
C ARG A 303 -8.63 14.82 -14.35
N PRO A 304 -8.58 16.17 -14.36
CA PRO A 304 -7.41 16.90 -13.86
C PRO A 304 -7.11 16.69 -12.39
N PHE A 305 -8.10 16.37 -11.56
CA PHE A 305 -7.89 16.04 -10.15
C PHE A 305 -6.96 14.85 -9.97
N TYR A 306 -7.06 13.84 -10.82
CA TYR A 306 -6.27 12.62 -10.73
C TYR A 306 -4.97 12.71 -11.56
N TYR A 307 -5.03 13.22 -12.77
CA TYR A 307 -3.87 13.43 -13.63
C TYR A 307 -4.07 14.63 -14.56
N ALA A 308 -2.99 15.39 -14.78
CA ALA A 308 -2.99 16.54 -15.68
C ALA A 308 -1.62 16.76 -16.31
N ASP A 309 -0.84 15.71 -16.49
CA ASP A 309 0.55 15.82 -16.90
C ASP A 309 0.71 15.87 -18.43
N ILE A 310 1.69 16.65 -18.88
CA ILE A 310 2.03 16.86 -20.29
C ILE A 310 3.56 16.84 -20.45
N TYR A 311 4.03 16.29 -21.55
CA TYR A 311 5.47 16.17 -21.88
C TYR A 311 5.69 16.54 -23.34
N VAL A 312 6.84 17.14 -23.64
CA VAL A 312 7.24 17.50 -25.00
C VAL A 312 8.40 16.61 -25.44
N ASP A 313 8.35 16.13 -26.67
CA ASP A 313 9.47 15.38 -27.28
C ASP A 313 10.72 16.27 -27.30
N PRO A 314 11.88 15.80 -26.80
CA PRO A 314 13.07 16.63 -26.68
C PRO A 314 13.64 17.15 -28.01
N GLU A 315 13.28 16.54 -29.14
CA GLU A 315 13.71 16.94 -30.47
C GLU A 315 12.66 17.68 -31.32
N ASN A 316 11.37 17.71 -30.81
CA ASN A 316 10.28 18.30 -31.60
C ASN A 316 9.25 18.98 -30.68
N GLU A 317 9.30 20.31 -30.61
CA GLU A 317 8.43 21.17 -29.84
C GLU A 317 6.93 21.02 -30.21
N ASN A 318 6.61 20.44 -31.34
CA ASN A 318 5.22 20.20 -31.76
C ASN A 318 4.72 18.79 -31.46
N ARG A 319 5.61 17.89 -31.01
CA ARG A 319 5.24 16.55 -30.55
C ARG A 319 5.04 16.54 -29.05
N ILE A 320 3.79 16.31 -28.62
CA ILE A 320 3.37 16.44 -27.24
C ILE A 320 2.71 15.13 -26.79
N TYR A 321 3.09 14.65 -25.62
CA TYR A 321 2.44 13.53 -24.94
C TYR A 321 1.56 14.07 -23.81
N ARG A 322 0.29 13.69 -23.82
CA ARG A 322 -0.67 13.99 -22.75
C ARG A 322 -0.99 12.71 -22.01
N ILE A 323 -0.76 12.73 -20.70
CA ILE A 323 -0.90 11.60 -19.79
C ILE A 323 -2.27 11.70 -19.11
N ALA A 324 -3.04 10.64 -19.19
CA ALA A 324 -4.38 10.54 -18.59
C ALA A 324 -4.77 9.06 -18.45
N THR A 325 -6.06 8.71 -18.54
CA THR A 325 -6.52 7.30 -18.63
C THR A 325 -5.84 6.55 -19.79
N ALA A 326 -5.47 7.26 -20.86
CA ALA A 326 -4.62 6.75 -21.91
C ALA A 326 -3.61 7.83 -22.30
N VAL A 327 -2.43 7.45 -22.79
CA VAL A 327 -1.48 8.39 -23.35
C VAL A 327 -1.91 8.77 -24.77
N HIS A 328 -2.00 10.08 -25.01
CA HIS A 328 -2.29 10.65 -26.32
C HIS A 328 -1.10 11.44 -26.82
N VAL A 329 -0.88 11.43 -28.13
CA VAL A 329 0.18 12.20 -28.78
C VAL A 329 -0.42 13.21 -29.77
N SER A 330 0.12 14.41 -29.76
CA SER A 330 -0.03 15.42 -30.79
C SER A 330 1.25 15.52 -31.63
N GLU A 331 1.11 15.76 -32.93
CA GLU A 331 2.22 16.03 -33.87
C GLU A 331 2.12 17.46 -34.44
N ASP A 332 1.14 18.25 -34.01
CA ASP A 332 0.80 19.55 -34.61
C ASP A 332 0.76 20.67 -33.58
N GLY A 333 1.51 20.53 -32.50
CA GLY A 333 1.61 21.53 -31.42
C GLY A 333 0.38 21.60 -30.55
N GLY A 334 -0.29 20.48 -30.32
CA GLY A 334 -1.43 20.37 -29.42
C GLY A 334 -2.80 20.69 -30.05
N LYS A 335 -2.87 20.97 -31.35
CA LYS A 335 -4.14 21.29 -32.03
C LYS A 335 -5.05 20.08 -32.14
N SER A 336 -4.44 18.89 -32.31
CA SER A 336 -5.14 17.62 -32.30
C SER A 336 -4.36 16.55 -31.56
N PHE A 337 -5.08 15.59 -30.97
CA PHE A 337 -4.51 14.45 -30.26
C PHE A 337 -5.07 13.13 -30.79
N ARG A 338 -4.23 12.12 -30.85
CA ARG A 338 -4.63 10.73 -31.07
C ARG A 338 -4.13 9.84 -29.93
N GLN A 339 -4.84 8.77 -29.64
CA GLN A 339 -4.31 7.74 -28.74
C GLN A 339 -3.02 7.19 -29.35
N TRP A 340 -1.96 7.14 -28.53
CA TRP A 340 -0.62 6.79 -28.98
C TRP A 340 -0.31 5.32 -28.77
N GLN A 341 -0.63 4.77 -27.61
CA GLN A 341 -0.31 3.40 -27.24
C GLN A 341 -1.52 2.48 -27.33
N PRO A 342 -1.31 1.14 -27.39
CA PRO A 342 -2.39 0.18 -27.36
C PRO A 342 -3.17 0.33 -26.03
N GLY A 343 -4.47 0.57 -26.10
CA GLY A 343 -5.33 0.69 -24.93
C GLY A 343 -5.59 -0.66 -24.27
N TYR A 344 -6.02 -0.63 -23.01
CA TYR A 344 -6.32 -1.83 -22.23
C TYR A 344 -7.36 -2.74 -22.90
N ALA A 345 -8.34 -2.19 -23.61
CA ALA A 345 -9.37 -2.97 -24.33
C ALA A 345 -8.81 -3.93 -25.39
N SER A 346 -7.56 -3.74 -25.81
CA SER A 346 -6.84 -4.63 -26.73
C SER A 346 -5.77 -5.48 -26.02
N ASN A 347 -5.85 -5.63 -24.69
CA ASN A 347 -4.81 -6.23 -23.84
C ASN A 347 -3.44 -5.56 -24.06
N GLY A 348 -3.46 -4.24 -24.16
CA GLY A 348 -2.28 -3.42 -24.36
C GLY A 348 -1.65 -2.96 -23.05
N ILE A 349 -1.57 -1.64 -22.86
CA ILE A 349 -1.00 -1.04 -21.67
C ILE A 349 -2.13 -0.72 -20.67
N HIS A 350 -1.88 -0.92 -19.37
CA HIS A 350 -2.80 -0.60 -18.29
C HIS A 350 -3.19 0.89 -18.33
N PRO A 351 -4.45 1.24 -18.03
CA PRO A 351 -4.88 2.63 -17.98
C PRO A 351 -4.31 3.39 -16.78
N ASP A 352 -4.66 4.68 -16.72
CA ASP A 352 -4.37 5.61 -15.62
C ASP A 352 -2.87 5.82 -15.41
N HIS A 353 -2.31 6.73 -16.23
CA HIS A 353 -0.88 7.02 -16.33
C HIS A 353 -0.49 8.20 -15.44
N HIS A 354 0.62 8.07 -14.69
CA HIS A 354 1.10 9.04 -13.72
C HIS A 354 2.56 9.42 -13.85
N ALA A 355 3.39 8.52 -14.35
CA ALA A 355 4.81 8.76 -14.58
C ALA A 355 5.16 8.62 -16.05
N PHE A 356 6.01 9.52 -16.53
CA PHE A 356 6.44 9.49 -17.93
C PHE A 356 7.84 10.07 -18.04
N TRP A 357 8.71 9.36 -18.70
CA TRP A 357 10.08 9.78 -18.93
C TRP A 357 10.46 9.52 -20.39
N VAL A 358 10.93 10.57 -21.07
CA VAL A 358 11.49 10.48 -22.42
C VAL A 358 12.98 10.74 -22.32
N SER A 359 13.80 9.85 -22.86
CA SER A 359 15.24 10.06 -22.87
C SER A 359 15.60 11.36 -23.60
N PRO A 360 16.34 12.28 -22.96
CA PRO A 360 16.75 13.53 -23.62
C PRO A 360 17.83 13.33 -24.70
N THR A 361 18.45 12.14 -24.73
CA THR A 361 19.53 11.80 -25.69
C THR A 361 19.12 10.77 -26.73
N ASP A 362 17.99 10.08 -26.53
CA ASP A 362 17.42 9.08 -27.44
C ASP A 362 15.89 9.08 -27.29
N PRO A 363 15.15 9.96 -27.99
CA PRO A 363 13.72 10.10 -27.82
C PRO A 363 12.88 8.90 -28.29
N ASP A 364 13.52 7.87 -28.84
CA ASP A 364 12.88 6.58 -29.11
C ASP A 364 12.76 5.72 -27.85
N PHE A 365 13.57 6.03 -26.80
CA PHE A 365 13.49 5.39 -25.51
C PHE A 365 12.58 6.18 -24.56
N ILE A 366 11.45 5.56 -24.23
CA ILE A 366 10.41 6.14 -23.36
C ILE A 366 10.01 5.10 -22.31
N MET A 367 9.83 5.56 -21.10
CA MET A 367 9.24 4.79 -19.99
C MET A 367 7.97 5.46 -19.51
N GLU A 368 6.97 4.68 -19.22
CA GLU A 368 5.74 5.17 -18.62
C GLU A 368 5.34 4.30 -17.43
N GLY A 369 4.77 4.94 -16.41
CA GLY A 369 4.23 4.33 -15.21
C GLY A 369 2.75 4.62 -15.07
N ASN A 370 2.01 3.58 -14.74
CA ASN A 370 0.56 3.61 -14.60
C ASN A 370 0.11 2.85 -13.34
N ASP A 371 -1.21 2.66 -13.16
CA ASP A 371 -1.75 1.95 -11.99
C ASP A 371 -1.48 0.43 -12.01
N GLY A 372 -0.95 -0.12 -13.11
CA GLY A 372 -0.56 -1.52 -13.24
C GLY A 372 0.95 -1.80 -13.25
N GLY A 373 1.81 -0.75 -13.23
CA GLY A 373 3.26 -0.92 -13.25
C GLY A 373 3.98 -0.04 -14.26
N ILE A 374 5.04 -0.58 -14.87
CA ILE A 374 5.92 0.14 -15.81
C ILE A 374 5.89 -0.52 -17.18
N SER A 375 5.77 0.29 -18.23
CA SER A 375 5.96 -0.14 -19.62
C SER A 375 7.09 0.65 -20.28
N ILE A 376 7.90 -0.03 -21.07
CA ILE A 376 9.11 0.50 -21.68
C ILE A 376 9.06 0.30 -23.20
N THR A 377 9.35 1.36 -23.97
CA THR A 377 9.56 1.30 -25.41
C THR A 377 10.96 1.81 -25.78
N ARG A 378 11.56 1.26 -26.83
CA ARG A 378 12.84 1.72 -27.40
C ARG A 378 12.72 2.01 -28.91
N ASP A 379 11.51 2.18 -29.41
CA ASP A 379 11.17 2.46 -30.77
C ASP A 379 10.00 3.46 -30.89
N LYS A 380 9.95 4.41 -29.94
CA LYS A 380 8.97 5.50 -29.89
C LYS A 380 7.52 4.99 -29.89
N GLY A 381 7.27 3.89 -29.19
CA GLY A 381 5.94 3.27 -29.05
C GLY A 381 5.57 2.28 -30.15
N GLY A 382 6.51 1.88 -31.03
CA GLY A 382 6.29 0.83 -31.99
C GLY A 382 6.10 -0.55 -31.36
N SER A 383 6.81 -0.79 -30.24
CA SER A 383 6.66 -1.96 -29.40
C SER A 383 6.82 -1.59 -27.93
N TRP A 384 6.21 -2.41 -27.05
CA TRP A 384 6.22 -2.17 -25.60
C TRP A 384 6.61 -3.43 -24.85
N ARG A 385 7.42 -3.26 -23.80
CA ARG A 385 7.75 -4.28 -22.82
C ARG A 385 7.15 -3.89 -21.46
N PHE A 386 6.27 -4.70 -20.93
CA PHE A 386 5.80 -4.57 -19.56
C PHE A 386 6.83 -5.13 -18.57
N VAL A 387 7.03 -4.46 -17.43
CA VAL A 387 7.90 -4.90 -16.33
C VAL A 387 7.06 -5.78 -15.39
N GLU A 388 7.19 -7.10 -15.54
CA GLU A 388 6.37 -8.07 -14.82
C GLU A 388 7.05 -8.70 -13.59
N ASN A 389 8.11 -8.06 -13.08
CA ASN A 389 8.86 -8.55 -11.92
C ASN A 389 9.05 -7.50 -10.82
N LEU A 390 8.14 -6.52 -10.76
CA LEU A 390 8.10 -5.50 -9.73
C LEU A 390 6.92 -5.82 -8.77
N PRO A 391 7.19 -6.37 -7.56
CA PRO A 391 6.14 -6.83 -6.65
C PRO A 391 5.59 -5.68 -5.79
N VAL A 392 4.78 -4.83 -6.40
CA VAL A 392 4.19 -3.63 -5.77
C VAL A 392 2.66 -3.65 -5.76
N ALA A 393 2.06 -4.83 -5.78
CA ALA A 393 0.62 -5.02 -5.77
C ALA A 393 -0.03 -4.43 -4.50
N GLN A 394 -1.22 -3.83 -4.68
CA GLN A 394 -1.94 -3.05 -3.67
C GLN A 394 -3.19 -3.80 -3.19
N PHE A 395 -3.02 -4.77 -2.28
CA PHE A 395 -4.14 -5.52 -1.70
C PHE A 395 -4.97 -4.68 -0.74
N TYR A 396 -6.30 -4.77 -0.86
CA TYR A 396 -7.25 -4.26 0.12
C TYR A 396 -7.56 -5.29 1.21
N HIS A 397 -7.85 -6.53 0.81
CA HIS A 397 -8.13 -7.65 1.70
C HIS A 397 -7.35 -8.88 1.30
N ILE A 398 -7.15 -9.79 2.26
CA ILE A 398 -6.44 -11.05 2.08
C ILE A 398 -7.20 -12.18 2.77
N ASN A 399 -7.33 -13.31 2.11
CA ASN A 399 -7.93 -14.53 2.66
C ASN A 399 -7.13 -15.77 2.25
N VAL A 400 -7.45 -16.90 2.88
CA VAL A 400 -6.82 -18.20 2.63
C VAL A 400 -7.87 -19.28 2.46
N ASP A 401 -7.56 -20.28 1.65
CA ASP A 401 -8.38 -21.49 1.56
C ASP A 401 -7.76 -22.66 2.34
N ASN A 402 -8.42 -23.84 2.26
CA ASN A 402 -7.99 -25.06 2.93
C ASN A 402 -7.49 -26.12 1.93
N GLU A 403 -7.16 -25.76 0.70
CA GLU A 403 -6.50 -26.66 -0.24
C GLU A 403 -5.10 -27.07 0.24
N PHE A 404 -4.47 -28.03 -0.44
CA PHE A 404 -3.14 -28.49 -0.10
C PHE A 404 -2.25 -28.57 -1.36
N PRO A 405 -1.23 -27.71 -1.50
CA PRO A 405 -0.96 -26.50 -0.72
C PRO A 405 -2.15 -25.52 -0.71
N TYR A 406 -2.26 -24.72 0.35
CA TYR A 406 -3.33 -23.72 0.42
C TYR A 406 -3.05 -22.53 -0.49
N ASN A 407 -4.13 -21.85 -0.89
CA ASN A 407 -4.03 -20.62 -1.67
C ASN A 407 -4.27 -19.40 -0.80
N VAL A 408 -3.60 -18.32 -1.21
CA VAL A 408 -3.83 -16.94 -0.77
C VAL A 408 -4.65 -16.24 -1.83
N MET A 409 -5.62 -15.45 -1.41
CA MET A 409 -6.50 -14.72 -2.32
C MET A 409 -6.82 -13.34 -1.80
N GLY A 410 -7.00 -12.40 -2.71
CA GLY A 410 -7.33 -11.03 -2.37
C GLY A 410 -7.59 -10.17 -3.59
N GLY A 411 -8.19 -9.01 -3.36
CA GLY A 411 -8.44 -8.01 -4.38
C GLY A 411 -7.47 -6.85 -4.27
N MET A 412 -7.12 -6.28 -5.41
CA MET A 412 -6.13 -5.23 -5.54
C MET A 412 -6.72 -3.97 -6.16
N GLN A 413 -6.23 -2.82 -5.73
CA GLN A 413 -6.51 -1.53 -6.35
C GLN A 413 -6.18 -1.61 -7.85
N ASP A 414 -7.13 -1.26 -8.71
CA ASP A 414 -7.04 -1.17 -10.17
C ASP A 414 -6.63 -2.46 -10.91
N ASN A 415 -6.26 -3.53 -10.20
CA ASN A 415 -5.60 -4.71 -10.75
C ASN A 415 -6.37 -6.03 -10.53
N GLY A 416 -7.67 -5.95 -10.21
CA GLY A 416 -8.53 -7.12 -10.10
C GLY A 416 -8.38 -7.92 -8.81
N SER A 417 -8.95 -9.11 -8.83
CA SER A 417 -8.96 -10.07 -7.72
C SER A 417 -8.25 -11.36 -8.12
N TRP A 418 -7.36 -11.84 -7.28
CA TRP A 418 -6.44 -12.94 -7.62
C TRP A 418 -6.41 -14.04 -6.57
N ILE A 419 -6.10 -15.26 -7.03
CA ILE A 419 -5.80 -16.43 -6.19
C ILE A 419 -4.46 -17.00 -6.62
N GLY A 420 -3.58 -17.30 -5.65
CA GLY A 420 -2.29 -17.92 -5.89
C GLY A 420 -1.83 -18.77 -4.72
N PRO A 421 -0.87 -19.69 -4.93
CA PRO A 421 -0.43 -20.63 -3.90
C PRO A 421 0.45 -19.92 -2.86
N ALA A 422 0.26 -20.24 -1.57
CA ALA A 422 1.15 -19.80 -0.50
C ALA A 422 2.53 -20.46 -0.57
N TYR A 423 2.58 -21.66 -1.10
CA TYR A 423 3.79 -22.44 -1.40
C TYR A 423 3.47 -23.53 -2.43
N LEU A 424 4.49 -24.12 -3.03
CA LEU A 424 4.32 -25.22 -4.00
C LEU A 424 5.46 -26.24 -3.92
N TRP A 425 5.14 -27.45 -4.43
CA TRP A 425 6.10 -28.54 -4.62
C TRP A 425 6.73 -28.46 -6.03
N ARG A 426 7.21 -27.25 -6.41
CA ARG A 426 7.85 -26.96 -7.70
C ARG A 426 9.11 -26.15 -7.49
N SER A 427 10.14 -26.42 -8.28
CA SER A 427 11.36 -25.62 -8.30
C SER A 427 11.14 -24.26 -8.95
N GLY A 428 11.95 -23.26 -8.60
CA GLY A 428 11.98 -21.95 -9.24
C GLY A 428 11.00 -20.92 -8.68
N GLY A 429 10.49 -21.12 -7.45
CA GLY A 429 9.66 -20.15 -6.74
C GLY A 429 8.24 -20.00 -7.25
N ILE A 430 7.50 -19.08 -6.65
CA ILE A 430 6.10 -18.77 -6.99
C ILE A 430 6.09 -17.73 -8.11
N ARG A 431 5.75 -18.15 -9.33
CA ARG A 431 5.71 -17.29 -10.52
C ARG A 431 4.37 -16.60 -10.69
N ASN A 432 4.34 -15.50 -11.45
CA ASN A 432 3.08 -14.84 -11.82
C ASN A 432 2.07 -15.81 -12.48
N SER A 433 2.56 -16.78 -13.27
CA SER A 433 1.73 -17.79 -13.94
C SER A 433 0.99 -18.76 -13.00
N TYR A 434 1.33 -18.79 -11.71
CA TYR A 434 0.59 -19.56 -10.69
C TYR A 434 -0.51 -18.75 -10.03
N TRP A 435 -0.56 -17.42 -10.28
CA TRP A 435 -1.62 -16.56 -9.83
C TRP A 435 -2.71 -16.48 -10.91
N GLN A 436 -3.94 -16.75 -10.51
CA GLN A 436 -5.12 -16.71 -11.39
C GLN A 436 -5.97 -15.48 -11.06
N GLU A 437 -6.24 -14.67 -12.08
CA GLU A 437 -7.23 -13.59 -11.96
C GLU A 437 -8.65 -14.19 -11.92
N ILE A 438 -9.43 -13.77 -10.92
CA ILE A 438 -10.81 -14.23 -10.67
C ILE A 438 -11.83 -13.21 -11.14
N ALA A 439 -11.56 -11.92 -10.94
CA ALA A 439 -12.42 -10.83 -11.35
C ALA A 439 -11.58 -9.59 -11.65
N PHE A 440 -12.07 -8.74 -12.55
CA PHE A 440 -11.41 -7.48 -12.91
C PHE A 440 -12.13 -6.27 -12.30
N GLY A 441 -11.42 -5.12 -12.25
CA GLY A 441 -11.82 -3.84 -11.65
C GLY A 441 -10.97 -3.54 -10.42
N ASP A 442 -11.37 -2.59 -9.58
CA ASP A 442 -10.82 -2.51 -8.21
C ASP A 442 -11.31 -3.74 -7.44
N GLY A 443 -10.39 -4.65 -7.13
CA GLY A 443 -10.70 -5.83 -6.34
C GLY A 443 -10.67 -5.51 -4.84
N PHE A 444 -11.56 -6.16 -4.07
CA PHE A 444 -11.62 -6.02 -2.62
C PHE A 444 -11.56 -7.38 -1.93
N ASP A 445 -12.61 -7.78 -1.23
CA ASP A 445 -12.62 -9.08 -0.60
C ASP A 445 -12.75 -10.21 -1.65
N VAL A 446 -11.91 -11.23 -1.50
CA VAL A 446 -12.01 -12.50 -2.21
C VAL A 446 -12.03 -13.60 -1.17
N SER A 447 -13.15 -14.30 -1.06
CA SER A 447 -13.38 -15.24 0.03
C SER A 447 -13.73 -16.63 -0.54
N PRO A 448 -13.09 -17.72 -0.10
CA PRO A 448 -13.39 -19.06 -0.56
C PRO A 448 -14.74 -19.53 -0.04
N ASP A 449 -15.43 -20.38 -0.80
CA ASP A 449 -16.57 -21.14 -0.27
C ASP A 449 -16.04 -22.18 0.73
N PRO A 450 -16.46 -22.19 2.00
CA PRO A 450 -15.87 -23.08 3.02
C PRO A 450 -16.12 -24.57 2.77
N ASP A 451 -17.13 -24.92 1.96
CA ASP A 451 -17.44 -26.33 1.62
C ASP A 451 -16.60 -26.83 0.46
N ASP A 452 -16.23 -25.95 -0.50
CA ASP A 452 -15.51 -26.31 -1.71
C ASP A 452 -14.77 -25.08 -2.26
N SER A 453 -13.47 -25.02 -2.06
CA SER A 453 -12.58 -23.92 -2.48
C SER A 453 -12.48 -23.73 -4.01
N ARG A 454 -13.10 -24.60 -4.81
CA ARG A 454 -13.33 -24.34 -6.23
C ARG A 454 -14.18 -23.10 -6.45
N TYR A 455 -15.13 -22.86 -5.55
CA TYR A 455 -16.02 -21.71 -5.57
C TYR A 455 -15.61 -20.67 -4.53
N GLY A 456 -16.10 -19.47 -4.72
CA GLY A 456 -15.91 -18.38 -3.77
C GLY A 456 -16.63 -17.11 -4.21
N TYR A 457 -16.31 -16.03 -3.53
CA TYR A 457 -16.90 -14.71 -3.74
C TYR A 457 -15.80 -13.71 -4.06
N ALA A 458 -16.03 -12.87 -5.05
CA ALA A 458 -15.11 -11.79 -5.40
C ALA A 458 -15.91 -10.50 -5.55
N MET A 459 -15.37 -9.43 -4.94
CA MET A 459 -15.98 -8.12 -4.96
C MET A 459 -15.22 -7.15 -5.83
N SER A 460 -15.95 -6.19 -6.39
CA SER A 460 -15.39 -5.01 -7.01
C SER A 460 -16.19 -3.76 -6.61
N GLN A 461 -15.72 -2.60 -7.05
CA GLN A 461 -16.19 -1.29 -6.62
C GLN A 461 -17.73 -1.12 -6.63
N GLY A 462 -18.20 -0.32 -5.65
CA GLY A 462 -19.61 0.09 -5.57
C GLY A 462 -20.58 -1.05 -5.30
N GLY A 463 -20.14 -2.05 -4.53
CA GLY A 463 -20.97 -3.19 -4.11
C GLY A 463 -21.21 -4.22 -5.19
N SER A 464 -20.39 -4.27 -6.23
CA SER A 464 -20.41 -5.38 -7.19
C SER A 464 -19.83 -6.63 -6.53
N ILE A 465 -20.60 -7.72 -6.47
CA ILE A 465 -20.17 -9.01 -5.92
C ILE A 465 -20.62 -10.14 -6.85
N SER A 466 -19.73 -11.11 -7.03
CA SER A 466 -19.97 -12.30 -7.85
C SER A 466 -19.56 -13.56 -7.10
N ARG A 467 -20.26 -14.68 -7.34
CA ARG A 467 -19.82 -16.00 -6.97
C ARG A 467 -19.07 -16.60 -8.17
N PHE A 468 -17.81 -16.94 -7.99
CA PHE A 468 -16.94 -17.48 -9.03
C PHE A 468 -16.79 -19.01 -8.97
N ASP A 469 -16.39 -19.62 -10.09
CA ASP A 469 -15.90 -20.98 -10.25
C ASP A 469 -14.48 -20.90 -10.86
N LYS A 470 -13.43 -21.09 -10.04
CA LYS A 470 -12.04 -20.91 -10.47
C LYS A 470 -11.57 -21.93 -11.51
N GLU A 471 -12.21 -23.12 -11.62
CA GLU A 471 -11.83 -24.12 -12.60
C GLU A 471 -12.33 -23.79 -14.00
N THR A 472 -13.55 -23.23 -14.10
CA THR A 472 -14.17 -22.91 -15.40
C THR A 472 -14.01 -21.44 -15.80
N GLY A 473 -13.60 -20.57 -14.87
CA GLY A 473 -13.59 -19.12 -15.06
C GLY A 473 -14.98 -18.50 -15.13
N ASN A 474 -16.05 -19.25 -14.84
CA ASN A 474 -17.41 -18.72 -14.84
C ASN A 474 -17.70 -17.96 -13.54
N SER A 475 -18.50 -16.91 -13.63
CA SER A 475 -18.96 -16.14 -12.48
C SER A 475 -20.42 -15.74 -12.61
N SER A 476 -21.11 -15.67 -11.48
CA SER A 476 -22.51 -15.26 -11.39
C SER A 476 -22.63 -14.05 -10.47
N ARG A 477 -23.16 -12.94 -11.00
CA ARG A 477 -23.42 -11.75 -10.19
C ARG A 477 -24.49 -12.03 -9.15
N ILE A 478 -24.21 -11.72 -7.89
CA ILE A 478 -25.11 -11.96 -6.75
C ILE A 478 -25.41 -10.69 -5.95
N LYS A 479 -25.17 -9.50 -6.49
CA LYS A 479 -25.43 -8.22 -5.81
C LYS A 479 -26.87 -8.13 -5.31
N PRO A 480 -27.12 -7.81 -4.02
CA PRO A 480 -28.45 -7.66 -3.47
C PRO A 480 -29.19 -6.47 -4.11
N LEU A 481 -30.50 -6.59 -4.17
CA LEU A 481 -31.44 -5.55 -4.54
C LEU A 481 -32.38 -5.28 -3.36
N HIS A 482 -32.81 -4.04 -3.18
CA HIS A 482 -33.81 -3.73 -2.17
C HIS A 482 -35.18 -4.17 -2.64
N PRO A 483 -36.05 -4.74 -1.75
CA PRO A 483 -37.41 -5.15 -2.12
C PRO A 483 -38.28 -3.99 -2.63
N ASP A 484 -38.07 -2.79 -2.11
CA ASP A 484 -38.66 -1.56 -2.60
C ASP A 484 -37.71 -0.94 -3.67
N PRO A 485 -38.15 -0.85 -4.94
CA PRO A 485 -37.31 -0.33 -6.02
C PRO A 485 -37.04 1.18 -5.93
N ASP A 486 -37.78 1.91 -5.09
CA ASP A 486 -37.54 3.36 -4.86
C ASP A 486 -36.41 3.62 -3.85
N VAL A 487 -35.93 2.57 -3.15
CA VAL A 487 -34.79 2.68 -2.22
C VAL A 487 -33.48 2.50 -2.98
N PHE A 488 -32.71 3.58 -3.04
CA PHE A 488 -31.35 3.53 -3.57
C PHE A 488 -30.40 2.89 -2.55
N LEU A 489 -29.74 1.79 -2.92
CA LEU A 489 -28.73 1.14 -2.11
C LEU A 489 -27.39 1.85 -2.26
N ARG A 490 -26.88 2.39 -1.16
CA ARG A 490 -25.55 2.97 -1.07
C ARG A 490 -24.57 1.87 -0.69
N PHE A 491 -23.62 1.57 -1.55
CA PHE A 491 -22.50 0.69 -1.27
C PHE A 491 -21.22 1.51 -1.22
N ASN A 492 -20.37 1.23 -0.26
CA ASN A 492 -19.02 1.77 -0.25
C ASN A 492 -18.25 1.34 -1.51
N TRP A 493 -17.16 2.02 -1.78
CA TRP A 493 -16.16 1.57 -2.75
C TRP A 493 -15.69 0.16 -2.38
N ASP A 494 -15.32 -0.02 -1.12
CA ASP A 494 -14.99 -1.28 -0.46
C ASP A 494 -16.16 -1.69 0.46
N ALA A 495 -17.13 -2.40 -0.09
CA ALA A 495 -18.35 -2.79 0.62
C ALA A 495 -18.11 -4.01 1.50
N ALA A 496 -18.65 -3.99 2.73
CA ALA A 496 -18.46 -5.07 3.69
C ALA A 496 -19.05 -6.42 3.27
N PHE A 497 -18.27 -7.48 3.39
CA PHE A 497 -18.67 -8.87 3.19
C PHE A 497 -18.33 -9.72 4.40
N ALA A 498 -19.15 -10.70 4.73
CA ALA A 498 -18.84 -11.70 5.73
C ALA A 498 -19.53 -13.04 5.44
N GLN A 499 -18.85 -14.13 5.77
CA GLN A 499 -19.43 -15.49 5.78
C GLN A 499 -19.86 -15.83 7.21
N ASP A 500 -20.93 -16.63 7.35
CA ASP A 500 -21.34 -17.11 8.65
C ASP A 500 -20.49 -18.34 9.06
N PRO A 501 -19.78 -18.29 10.20
CA PRO A 501 -18.95 -19.41 10.65
C PRO A 501 -19.78 -20.62 11.12
N HIS A 502 -21.11 -20.48 11.31
CA HIS A 502 -21.98 -21.56 11.78
C HIS A 502 -22.77 -22.20 10.63
N ASP A 503 -22.91 -21.51 9.48
CA ASP A 503 -23.64 -22.03 8.30
C ASP A 503 -22.94 -21.57 7.01
N SER A 504 -22.28 -22.50 6.33
CA SER A 504 -21.53 -22.27 5.08
C SER A 504 -22.36 -21.73 3.91
N ALA A 505 -23.70 -21.86 3.95
CA ALA A 505 -24.59 -21.29 2.94
C ALA A 505 -24.95 -19.83 3.22
N THR A 506 -24.73 -19.35 4.44
CA THR A 506 -25.11 -18.01 4.87
C THR A 506 -23.96 -17.02 4.68
N ILE A 507 -24.29 -15.91 4.01
CA ILE A 507 -23.38 -14.77 3.79
C ILE A 507 -24.10 -13.45 4.09
N TYR A 508 -23.34 -12.45 4.48
CA TYR A 508 -23.81 -11.10 4.77
C TYR A 508 -23.12 -10.09 3.86
N TYR A 509 -23.85 -9.04 3.48
CA TYR A 509 -23.32 -7.97 2.63
C TYR A 509 -23.84 -6.61 3.07
N GLY A 510 -22.97 -5.60 3.10
CA GLY A 510 -23.24 -4.25 3.60
C GLY A 510 -23.55 -3.25 2.49
N SER A 511 -24.73 -2.62 2.53
CA SER A 511 -24.99 -1.31 1.94
C SER A 511 -25.13 -0.28 3.07
N GLN A 512 -26.15 0.58 3.14
CA GLN A 512 -26.60 1.19 4.39
C GLN A 512 -27.40 0.21 5.27
N PHE A 513 -27.75 -0.94 4.71
CA PHE A 513 -28.42 -2.04 5.35
C PHE A 513 -27.54 -3.29 5.38
N VAL A 514 -27.79 -4.18 6.33
CA VAL A 514 -27.25 -5.55 6.28
C VAL A 514 -28.18 -6.42 5.45
N HIS A 515 -27.65 -7.01 4.41
CA HIS A 515 -28.30 -8.01 3.58
C HIS A 515 -27.81 -9.40 3.99
N LYS A 516 -28.73 -10.33 4.25
CA LYS A 516 -28.44 -11.74 4.54
C LYS A 516 -28.90 -12.62 3.39
N SER A 517 -28.06 -13.57 2.99
CA SER A 517 -28.42 -14.66 2.08
C SER A 517 -28.16 -15.98 2.78
N GLU A 518 -29.11 -16.92 2.73
CA GLU A 518 -29.00 -18.28 3.29
C GLU A 518 -28.79 -19.33 2.18
N ASN A 519 -28.41 -18.90 0.99
CA ASN A 519 -28.28 -19.76 -0.19
C ASN A 519 -27.16 -19.29 -1.13
N LYS A 520 -26.04 -18.89 -0.53
CA LYS A 520 -24.80 -18.50 -1.25
C LYS A 520 -25.03 -17.36 -2.26
N GLY A 521 -25.87 -16.37 -1.91
CA GLY A 521 -26.15 -15.19 -2.71
C GLY A 521 -27.23 -15.31 -3.77
N GLN A 522 -27.95 -16.45 -3.87
CA GLN A 522 -29.03 -16.62 -4.85
C GLN A 522 -30.26 -15.75 -4.53
N SER A 523 -30.50 -15.48 -3.27
CA SER A 523 -31.52 -14.54 -2.82
C SER A 523 -31.09 -13.84 -1.53
N TRP A 524 -31.63 -12.65 -1.29
CA TRP A 524 -31.24 -11.77 -0.20
C TRP A 524 -32.47 -11.27 0.58
N VAL A 525 -32.26 -11.07 1.88
CA VAL A 525 -33.21 -10.44 2.79
C VAL A 525 -32.51 -9.28 3.50
N VAL A 526 -33.15 -8.12 3.59
CA VAL A 526 -32.71 -7.00 4.42
C VAL A 526 -33.05 -7.32 5.89
N ILE A 527 -32.06 -7.36 6.76
CA ILE A 527 -32.21 -7.71 8.18
C ILE A 527 -31.90 -6.55 9.14
N SER A 528 -31.77 -5.34 8.65
CA SER A 528 -31.53 -4.16 9.48
C SER A 528 -32.31 -2.93 8.99
N PRO A 529 -32.54 -1.93 9.86
CA PRO A 529 -32.78 -0.56 9.39
C PRO A 529 -31.53 0.01 8.74
N ASP A 530 -31.57 1.28 8.27
CA ASP A 530 -30.36 2.04 7.95
C ASP A 530 -29.49 2.18 9.23
N LEU A 531 -28.27 1.63 9.21
CA LEU A 531 -27.36 1.58 10.38
C LEU A 531 -26.37 2.73 10.41
N THR A 532 -26.39 3.57 9.38
CA THR A 532 -25.50 4.71 9.20
C THR A 532 -26.07 5.98 9.85
N THR A 533 -25.36 7.09 9.81
CA THR A 533 -25.91 8.40 10.21
C THR A 533 -26.96 8.90 9.22
N ASN A 534 -26.93 8.39 7.98
CA ASN A 534 -27.76 8.81 6.85
C ASN A 534 -27.76 10.34 6.61
N ASP A 535 -26.61 10.99 6.82
CA ASP A 535 -26.44 12.43 6.62
C ASP A 535 -26.51 12.78 5.13
N PRO A 536 -27.50 13.60 4.67
CA PRO A 536 -27.61 13.99 3.27
C PRO A 536 -26.47 14.87 2.78
N GLU A 537 -25.74 15.55 3.68
CA GLU A 537 -24.58 16.36 3.31
C GLU A 537 -23.41 15.49 2.85
N LYS A 538 -23.34 14.24 3.30
CA LYS A 538 -22.34 13.24 2.91
C LYS A 538 -22.74 12.38 1.72
N GLN A 539 -23.87 12.65 1.09
CA GLN A 539 -24.43 11.92 -0.06
C GLN A 539 -24.40 12.78 -1.34
N LYS A 540 -23.39 13.64 -1.48
CA LYS A 540 -23.25 14.61 -2.59
C LYS A 540 -22.28 14.14 -3.68
N GLN A 541 -21.90 12.87 -3.71
CA GLN A 541 -20.94 12.31 -4.68
C GLN A 541 -21.31 12.60 -6.14
N SER A 542 -22.59 12.74 -6.47
CA SER A 542 -23.06 13.04 -7.83
C SER A 542 -22.70 14.44 -8.36
N ILE A 543 -22.13 15.30 -7.51
CA ILE A 543 -21.66 16.63 -7.88
C ILE A 543 -20.18 16.86 -7.46
N SER A 544 -19.47 15.78 -7.14
CA SER A 544 -18.05 15.81 -6.77
C SER A 544 -17.18 16.20 -7.97
N GLY A 545 -16.05 16.89 -7.71
CA GLY A 545 -15.03 17.20 -8.72
C GLY A 545 -14.56 18.68 -8.69
N GLY A 546 -15.37 19.62 -8.28
CA GLY A 546 -15.04 21.04 -8.34
C GLY A 546 -15.22 21.64 -9.73
N LEU A 547 -14.15 22.21 -10.34
CA LEU A 547 -14.22 22.79 -11.69
C LEU A 547 -14.55 21.76 -12.77
N THR A 548 -14.00 20.55 -12.64
CA THR A 548 -14.30 19.41 -13.52
C THR A 548 -15.05 18.33 -12.75
N TYR A 549 -16.21 17.95 -13.28
CA TYR A 549 -16.98 16.84 -12.70
C TYR A 549 -16.18 15.54 -12.77
N ASP A 550 -16.03 14.87 -11.63
CA ASP A 550 -15.43 13.52 -11.52
C ASP A 550 -16.07 12.78 -10.32
N ALA A 551 -16.94 11.85 -10.60
CA ALA A 551 -17.60 10.99 -9.60
C ALA A 551 -17.46 9.53 -10.02
N THR A 552 -16.78 8.74 -9.20
CA THR A 552 -16.42 7.35 -9.52
C THR A 552 -17.09 6.31 -8.63
N GLN A 553 -17.94 6.72 -7.68
CA GLN A 553 -18.49 5.96 -6.54
C GLN A 553 -17.51 5.76 -5.37
N ALA A 554 -16.23 6.14 -5.52
CA ALA A 554 -15.29 6.17 -4.39
C ALA A 554 -15.70 7.20 -3.32
N GLU A 555 -16.59 8.11 -3.68
CA GLU A 555 -17.20 9.14 -2.83
C GLU A 555 -18.50 8.67 -2.15
N ASN A 556 -18.94 7.42 -2.38
CA ASN A 556 -20.08 6.87 -1.64
C ASN A 556 -19.75 6.81 -0.15
N ASN A 557 -20.64 7.36 0.64
CA ASN A 557 -20.50 7.45 2.09
C ASN A 557 -21.84 7.19 2.78
N THR A 558 -21.87 7.16 4.10
CA THR A 558 -22.97 6.65 4.92
C THR A 558 -23.31 5.21 4.53
N THR A 559 -22.29 4.35 4.65
CA THR A 559 -22.32 2.94 4.21
C THR A 559 -21.69 2.03 5.26
N ILE A 560 -22.04 0.74 5.20
CA ILE A 560 -21.41 -0.30 6.02
C ILE A 560 -20.10 -0.73 5.34
N VAL A 561 -19.01 -0.70 6.08
CA VAL A 561 -17.66 -1.03 5.60
C VAL A 561 -17.03 -2.21 6.34
N SER A 562 -17.65 -2.67 7.44
CA SER A 562 -17.17 -3.85 8.14
C SER A 562 -18.35 -4.63 8.77
N ILE A 563 -18.34 -5.96 8.62
CA ILE A 563 -19.28 -6.89 9.25
C ILE A 563 -18.48 -7.98 9.94
N GLY A 564 -18.63 -8.10 11.27
CA GLY A 564 -18.05 -9.17 12.07
C GLY A 564 -19.12 -10.12 12.56
N VAL A 565 -19.05 -11.40 12.16
CA VAL A 565 -19.93 -12.45 12.64
C VAL A 565 -19.22 -13.21 13.75
N SER A 566 -19.85 -13.36 14.90
CA SER A 566 -19.24 -14.07 16.04
C SER A 566 -19.03 -15.55 15.74
N PRO A 567 -17.79 -16.07 15.87
CA PRO A 567 -17.55 -17.52 15.73
C PRO A 567 -17.98 -18.32 16.98
N VAL A 568 -18.28 -17.65 18.10
CA VAL A 568 -18.60 -18.28 19.37
C VAL A 568 -20.10 -18.57 19.52
N VAL A 569 -20.93 -17.63 19.09
CA VAL A 569 -22.41 -17.73 19.23
C VAL A 569 -23.08 -17.26 17.95
N GLU A 570 -23.91 -18.14 17.37
CA GLU A 570 -24.71 -17.85 16.20
C GLU A 570 -25.64 -16.64 16.38
N GLY A 571 -25.79 -15.82 15.33
CA GLY A 571 -26.69 -14.66 15.30
C GLY A 571 -26.17 -13.42 16.01
N ILE A 572 -24.90 -13.39 16.43
CA ILE A 572 -24.26 -12.17 16.93
C ILE A 572 -23.52 -11.51 15.79
N LEU A 573 -23.96 -10.28 15.44
CA LEU A 573 -23.43 -9.49 14.35
C LEU A 573 -22.94 -8.14 14.85
N TRP A 574 -21.71 -7.78 14.53
CA TRP A 574 -21.13 -6.47 14.72
C TRP A 574 -20.97 -5.79 13.37
N VAL A 575 -21.30 -4.50 13.30
CA VAL A 575 -21.25 -3.73 12.05
C VAL A 575 -20.56 -2.41 12.30
N GLY A 576 -19.59 -2.07 11.44
CA GLY A 576 -18.90 -0.78 11.41
C GLY A 576 -19.25 -0.01 10.13
N THR A 577 -19.37 1.32 10.25
CA THR A 577 -19.71 2.21 9.14
C THR A 577 -18.59 3.19 8.83
N ASP A 578 -18.60 3.77 7.63
CA ASP A 578 -17.66 4.81 7.18
C ASP A 578 -17.93 6.19 7.81
N ASP A 579 -19.03 6.33 8.52
CA ASP A 579 -19.45 7.54 9.25
C ASP A 579 -19.51 7.35 10.78
N GLY A 580 -18.78 6.33 11.30
CA GLY A 580 -18.41 6.20 12.70
C GLY A 580 -19.36 5.41 13.61
N ASN A 581 -20.42 4.78 13.08
CA ASN A 581 -21.33 3.98 13.88
C ASN A 581 -20.81 2.55 14.08
N ILE A 582 -20.84 2.04 15.33
CA ILE A 582 -20.76 0.59 15.60
C ILE A 582 -22.12 0.11 16.03
N GLN A 583 -22.67 -0.85 15.32
CA GLN A 583 -23.96 -1.46 15.58
C GLN A 583 -23.80 -2.93 15.98
N LEU A 584 -24.58 -3.36 16.97
CA LEU A 584 -24.60 -4.73 17.47
C LEU A 584 -26.01 -5.32 17.37
N SER A 585 -26.12 -6.48 16.72
CA SER A 585 -27.27 -7.37 16.85
C SER A 585 -26.89 -8.64 17.63
N ARG A 586 -27.81 -9.12 18.47
CA ARG A 586 -27.61 -10.32 19.27
C ARG A 586 -28.68 -11.40 19.00
N ASP A 587 -29.46 -11.19 17.95
CA ASP A 587 -30.63 -11.98 17.60
C ASP A 587 -30.78 -12.19 16.08
N GLY A 588 -29.64 -12.26 15.37
CA GLY A 588 -29.60 -12.53 13.93
C GLY A 588 -30.15 -11.40 13.06
N GLY A 589 -30.08 -10.15 13.53
CA GLY A 589 -30.60 -8.97 12.83
C GLY A 589 -32.02 -8.57 13.25
N GLY A 590 -32.64 -9.27 14.21
CA GLY A 590 -33.99 -8.93 14.70
C GLY A 590 -34.05 -7.59 15.42
N SER A 591 -32.97 -7.20 16.10
CA SER A 591 -32.79 -5.89 16.74
C SER A 591 -31.34 -5.41 16.68
N TRP A 592 -31.17 -4.09 16.65
CA TRP A 592 -29.85 -3.44 16.54
C TRP A 592 -29.67 -2.40 17.65
N THR A 593 -28.46 -2.30 18.17
CA THR A 593 -28.08 -1.34 19.21
C THR A 593 -26.80 -0.64 18.81
N GLU A 594 -26.84 0.70 18.74
CA GLU A 594 -25.65 1.51 18.56
C GLU A 594 -24.80 1.48 19.83
N VAL A 595 -23.50 1.18 19.69
CA VAL A 595 -22.56 1.01 20.82
C VAL A 595 -21.25 1.81 20.63
N GLY A 596 -20.99 2.37 19.45
CA GLY A 596 -19.78 3.13 19.11
C GLY A 596 -19.71 4.48 19.80
N SER A 597 -20.84 5.15 20.04
CA SER A 597 -20.91 6.44 20.72
C SER A 597 -20.35 6.44 22.16
N ARG A 598 -20.04 5.27 22.70
CA ARG A 598 -19.43 5.09 24.04
C ARG A 598 -17.92 5.12 24.00
N ILE A 599 -17.31 5.00 22.82
CA ILE A 599 -15.86 5.12 22.60
C ILE A 599 -15.48 6.59 22.81
N LYS A 600 -14.33 6.81 23.46
CA LYS A 600 -13.82 8.16 23.74
C LYS A 600 -12.40 8.27 23.19
N GLY A 601 -12.05 9.46 22.71
CA GLY A 601 -10.70 9.77 22.27
C GLY A 601 -10.46 9.54 20.78
N VAL A 602 -11.48 9.12 20.04
CA VAL A 602 -11.51 9.15 18.56
C VAL A 602 -12.49 10.24 18.13
N ALA A 603 -12.25 10.88 17.00
CA ALA A 603 -13.15 11.91 16.47
C ALA A 603 -14.51 11.32 16.09
N ASP A 604 -15.57 12.13 16.16
CA ASP A 604 -16.87 11.74 15.64
C ASP A 604 -16.74 11.45 14.13
N GLU A 605 -17.50 10.47 13.64
CA GLU A 605 -17.55 10.12 12.20
C GLU A 605 -16.25 9.51 11.63
N SER A 606 -15.33 9.03 12.50
CA SER A 606 -14.14 8.32 12.06
C SER A 606 -14.48 6.97 11.43
N TRP A 607 -13.82 6.64 10.34
CA TRP A 607 -14.05 5.43 9.56
C TRP A 607 -13.67 4.16 10.32
N ILE A 608 -14.57 3.16 10.37
CA ILE A 608 -14.31 1.89 11.05
C ILE A 608 -13.86 0.86 10.03
N THR A 609 -12.54 0.70 9.85
CA THR A 609 -11.99 -0.22 8.85
C THR A 609 -12.31 -1.68 9.15
N GLN A 610 -12.27 -2.05 10.44
CA GLN A 610 -12.59 -3.42 10.86
C GLN A 610 -13.32 -3.44 12.20
N ILE A 611 -14.26 -4.38 12.33
CA ILE A 611 -14.83 -4.84 13.60
C ILE A 611 -14.68 -6.37 13.66
N LYS A 612 -13.82 -6.84 14.57
CA LYS A 612 -13.47 -8.26 14.71
C LYS A 612 -14.03 -8.81 16.03
N PRO A 613 -15.07 -9.66 16.01
CA PRO A 613 -15.50 -10.41 17.19
C PRO A 613 -14.39 -11.34 17.69
N SER A 614 -14.25 -11.44 19.01
CA SER A 614 -13.28 -12.38 19.60
C SER A 614 -13.64 -13.83 19.28
N PRO A 615 -12.64 -14.68 18.98
CA PRO A 615 -12.85 -16.12 18.82
C PRO A 615 -13.08 -16.85 20.15
N TYR A 616 -12.97 -16.17 21.29
CA TYR A 616 -13.07 -16.77 22.62
C TYR A 616 -14.32 -16.36 23.40
N ASN A 617 -14.81 -15.14 23.20
CA ASN A 617 -15.90 -14.58 23.99
C ASN A 617 -16.88 -13.79 23.10
N ALA A 618 -18.11 -14.25 23.05
CA ALA A 618 -19.15 -13.62 22.23
C ALA A 618 -19.45 -12.14 22.60
N ALA A 619 -19.15 -11.73 23.85
CA ALA A 619 -19.35 -10.36 24.32
C ALA A 619 -18.20 -9.42 23.96
N GLU A 620 -17.14 -9.96 23.37
CA GLU A 620 -15.90 -9.25 23.07
C GLU A 620 -15.76 -8.98 21.58
N ALA A 621 -15.27 -7.77 21.24
CA ALA A 621 -14.92 -7.38 19.89
C ALA A 621 -13.82 -6.30 19.92
N VAL A 622 -13.05 -6.24 18.84
CA VAL A 622 -12.06 -5.19 18.60
C VAL A 622 -12.49 -4.36 17.39
N ALA A 623 -12.48 -3.04 17.56
CA ALA A 623 -12.77 -2.07 16.51
C ALA A 623 -11.48 -1.32 16.12
N VAL A 624 -11.19 -1.26 14.83
CA VAL A 624 -10.08 -0.50 14.25
C VAL A 624 -10.63 0.70 13.53
N TYR A 625 -10.12 1.89 13.86
CA TYR A 625 -10.50 3.14 13.24
C TYR A 625 -9.36 3.71 12.41
N ASP A 626 -9.71 4.21 11.26
CA ASP A 626 -8.84 4.92 10.35
C ASP A 626 -9.35 6.37 10.21
N ASP A 627 -8.65 7.29 10.86
CA ASP A 627 -9.03 8.70 10.91
C ASP A 627 -8.16 9.62 10.03
N HIS A 628 -7.30 9.03 9.16
CA HIS A 628 -6.44 9.81 8.26
C HIS A 628 -7.26 10.69 7.29
N ARG A 629 -8.51 10.28 6.97
CA ARG A 629 -9.44 11.06 6.14
C ARG A 629 -9.97 12.32 6.81
N GLN A 630 -9.69 12.48 8.10
CA GLN A 630 -9.87 13.74 8.86
C GLN A 630 -8.54 14.42 9.16
N ASN A 631 -7.47 14.06 8.44
CA ASN A 631 -6.09 14.52 8.63
C ASN A 631 -5.53 14.20 10.04
N ASN A 632 -5.97 13.10 10.62
CA ASN A 632 -5.52 12.59 11.89
C ASN A 632 -4.84 11.22 11.67
N TRP A 633 -3.56 11.14 12.00
CA TRP A 633 -2.69 10.01 11.67
C TRP A 633 -2.39 9.11 12.87
N GLU A 634 -3.11 9.31 13.99
CA GLU A 634 -3.00 8.51 15.20
C GLU A 634 -3.58 7.10 15.00
N PRO A 635 -2.98 6.07 15.63
CA PRO A 635 -3.56 4.73 15.66
C PRO A 635 -4.73 4.65 16.63
N TYR A 636 -5.82 4.03 16.21
CA TYR A 636 -7.01 3.83 17.04
C TYR A 636 -7.48 2.37 16.95
N VAL A 637 -7.24 1.61 18.01
CA VAL A 637 -7.74 0.25 18.19
C VAL A 637 -8.41 0.17 19.56
N TYR A 638 -9.67 -0.21 19.58
CA TYR A 638 -10.48 -0.30 20.81
C TYR A 638 -11.04 -1.69 21.00
N ARG A 639 -11.05 -2.16 22.25
CA ARG A 639 -11.62 -3.45 22.64
C ARG A 639 -12.78 -3.27 23.60
N THR A 640 -13.85 -4.04 23.40
CA THR A 640 -14.93 -4.25 24.38
C THR A 640 -14.95 -5.70 24.84
N ARG A 641 -15.29 -5.93 26.11
CA ARG A 641 -15.49 -7.27 26.69
C ARG A 641 -16.92 -7.45 27.23
N ASP A 642 -17.81 -6.48 27.00
CA ASP A 642 -19.12 -6.39 27.64
C ASP A 642 -20.25 -5.94 26.70
N TRP A 643 -20.22 -6.41 25.43
CA TRP A 643 -21.22 -6.07 24.41
C TRP A 643 -21.20 -4.58 24.01
N GLY A 644 -20.05 -3.94 24.01
CA GLY A 644 -19.91 -2.53 23.67
C GLY A 644 -20.47 -1.57 24.74
N ARG A 645 -20.64 -2.00 25.98
CA ARG A 645 -21.04 -1.10 27.10
C ARG A 645 -19.88 -0.22 27.52
N THR A 646 -18.68 -0.79 27.52
CA THR A 646 -17.41 -0.10 27.76
C THR A 646 -16.40 -0.48 26.69
N TRP A 647 -15.50 0.47 26.38
CA TRP A 647 -14.41 0.28 25.41
C TRP A 647 -13.10 0.73 26.03
N GLU A 648 -12.04 -0.01 25.77
CA GLU A 648 -10.68 0.24 26.18
C GLU A 648 -9.81 0.49 24.94
N ARG A 649 -9.00 1.54 24.93
CA ARG A 649 -8.01 1.78 23.86
C ARG A 649 -6.84 0.83 24.06
N MET A 650 -6.44 0.10 23.01
CA MET A 650 -5.40 -0.91 23.03
C MET A 650 -4.03 -0.37 22.62
N VAL A 651 -3.98 0.69 21.83
CA VAL A 651 -2.74 1.27 21.30
C VAL A 651 -2.82 2.78 21.20
N ASP A 652 -1.66 3.44 21.29
CA ASP A 652 -1.47 4.84 20.97
C ASP A 652 -0.20 5.04 20.12
N ALA A 653 0.17 6.29 19.83
CA ALA A 653 1.32 6.59 18.98
C ALA A 653 2.70 6.23 19.60
N ASP A 654 2.75 5.99 20.91
CA ASP A 654 3.96 5.50 21.59
C ASP A 654 4.12 3.98 21.40
N ASP A 655 3.01 3.25 21.20
CA ASP A 655 3.00 1.80 20.98
C ASP A 655 3.25 1.43 19.52
N VAL A 656 2.55 2.08 18.59
CA VAL A 656 2.62 1.77 17.15
C VAL A 656 2.72 3.03 16.30
N TYR A 657 3.51 2.97 15.23
CA TYR A 657 3.70 4.07 14.30
C TYR A 657 2.74 3.97 13.12
N GLY A 658 2.07 5.09 12.80
CA GLY A 658 1.06 5.20 11.75
C GLY A 658 -0.34 4.73 12.19
N PHE A 659 -1.36 5.13 11.44
CA PHE A 659 -2.73 4.72 11.76
C PHE A 659 -2.95 3.23 11.56
N ALA A 660 -3.79 2.63 12.41
CA ALA A 660 -4.11 1.21 12.37
C ALA A 660 -5.09 0.91 11.22
N LEU A 661 -4.89 -0.23 10.56
CA LEU A 661 -5.67 -0.67 9.41
C LEU A 661 -6.33 -2.03 9.62
N SER A 662 -5.62 -2.95 10.27
CA SER A 662 -6.07 -4.31 10.48
C SER A 662 -5.69 -4.85 11.86
N PHE A 663 -6.47 -5.82 12.30
CA PHE A 663 -6.26 -6.53 13.57
C PHE A 663 -6.63 -8.01 13.41
N ILE A 664 -5.84 -8.89 14.00
CA ILE A 664 -6.20 -10.29 14.18
C ILE A 664 -5.72 -10.81 15.53
N GLN A 665 -6.58 -11.53 16.24
CA GLN A 665 -6.24 -12.33 17.41
C GLN A 665 -6.08 -13.78 16.97
N ASP A 666 -5.02 -14.44 17.46
CA ASP A 666 -4.80 -15.85 17.15
C ASP A 666 -5.96 -16.71 17.67
N PRO A 667 -6.51 -17.64 16.85
CA PRO A 667 -7.69 -18.43 17.25
C PRO A 667 -7.38 -19.53 18.26
N VAL A 668 -6.10 -19.79 18.58
CA VAL A 668 -5.65 -20.85 19.51
C VAL A 668 -5.03 -20.27 20.78
N GLU A 669 -4.24 -19.19 20.66
CA GLU A 669 -3.57 -18.53 21.78
C GLU A 669 -4.11 -17.10 21.97
N PRO A 670 -4.93 -16.85 23.01
CA PRO A 670 -5.60 -15.56 23.17
C PRO A 670 -4.65 -14.37 23.41
N ASN A 671 -3.46 -14.62 23.93
CA ASN A 671 -2.48 -13.57 24.20
C ASN A 671 -1.72 -13.12 22.93
N LEU A 672 -1.76 -13.91 21.85
CA LEU A 672 -1.10 -13.59 20.59
C LEU A 672 -2.01 -12.75 19.69
N MET A 673 -1.57 -11.56 19.38
CA MET A 673 -2.31 -10.61 18.54
C MET A 673 -1.40 -9.93 17.54
N PHE A 674 -1.96 -9.51 16.40
CA PHE A 674 -1.25 -8.75 15.38
C PHE A 674 -2.05 -7.52 14.98
N ILE A 675 -1.35 -6.41 14.72
CA ILE A 675 -1.89 -5.18 14.15
C ILE A 675 -1.12 -4.82 12.88
N GLY A 676 -1.85 -4.55 11.82
CA GLY A 676 -1.32 -3.90 10.63
C GLY A 676 -1.54 -2.40 10.69
N THR A 677 -0.48 -1.62 10.39
CA THR A 677 -0.53 -0.17 10.30
C THR A 677 -0.12 0.31 8.92
N GLU A 678 -0.21 1.62 8.68
CA GLU A 678 0.31 2.27 7.48
C GLU A 678 1.80 1.94 7.23
N PHE A 679 2.59 1.72 8.29
CA PHE A 679 4.05 1.56 8.17
C PHE A 679 4.60 0.25 8.72
N GLY A 680 3.76 -0.78 8.82
CA GLY A 680 4.26 -2.11 9.17
C GLY A 680 3.30 -3.04 9.89
N LEU A 681 3.87 -4.14 10.35
CA LEU A 681 3.22 -5.17 11.16
C LEU A 681 3.72 -5.07 12.60
N TYR A 682 2.82 -5.21 13.55
CA TYR A 682 3.11 -5.27 14.98
C TYR A 682 2.56 -6.54 15.58
N VAL A 683 3.25 -7.09 16.58
CA VAL A 683 2.87 -8.29 17.32
C VAL A 683 2.82 -8.00 18.82
N SER A 684 1.84 -8.57 19.48
CA SER A 684 1.75 -8.65 20.94
C SER A 684 1.62 -10.11 21.37
N ILE A 685 2.29 -10.49 22.46
CA ILE A 685 2.24 -11.83 23.07
C ILE A 685 1.64 -11.81 24.49
N ASP A 686 1.03 -10.69 24.89
CA ASP A 686 0.51 -10.42 26.23
C ASP A 686 -0.88 -9.77 26.21
N GLU A 687 -1.73 -10.22 25.26
CA GLU A 687 -3.12 -9.76 25.10
C GLU A 687 -3.24 -8.26 24.77
N GLY A 688 -2.23 -7.69 24.07
CA GLY A 688 -2.21 -6.30 23.63
C GLY A 688 -1.70 -5.31 24.68
N SER A 689 -0.98 -5.76 25.71
CA SER A 689 -0.41 -4.88 26.73
C SER A 689 0.87 -4.20 26.24
N GLU A 690 1.69 -4.89 25.43
CA GLU A 690 2.87 -4.34 24.77
C GLU A 690 2.86 -4.75 23.28
N TRP A 691 3.39 -3.87 22.42
CA TRP A 691 3.46 -4.10 20.98
C TRP A 691 4.90 -3.96 20.49
N THR A 692 5.30 -4.89 19.62
CA THR A 692 6.63 -4.88 18.99
C THR A 692 6.48 -4.83 17.47
N LYS A 693 7.14 -3.87 16.80
CA LYS A 693 7.18 -3.80 15.34
C LYS A 693 7.97 -4.98 14.79
N TRP A 694 7.42 -5.70 13.82
CA TRP A 694 8.12 -6.77 13.13
C TRP A 694 9.12 -6.20 12.13
N THR A 695 10.43 -6.31 12.42
CA THR A 695 11.51 -5.75 11.60
C THR A 695 12.32 -6.81 10.86
N GLN A 696 12.16 -8.09 11.20
CA GLN A 696 12.92 -9.16 10.57
C GLN A 696 12.38 -9.52 9.20
N GLY A 697 13.06 -9.05 8.13
CA GLY A 697 12.77 -9.38 6.74
C GLY A 697 11.42 -8.91 6.22
N TYR A 698 10.73 -8.02 6.93
CA TYR A 698 9.49 -7.39 6.52
C TYR A 698 9.70 -5.89 6.27
N PRO A 699 9.38 -5.38 5.08
CA PRO A 699 9.64 -3.99 4.75
C PRO A 699 8.67 -3.03 5.44
N THR A 700 8.98 -1.76 5.45
CA THR A 700 7.99 -0.71 5.70
C THR A 700 6.95 -0.75 4.59
N ALA A 701 5.74 -1.17 4.94
CA ALA A 701 4.62 -1.32 4.01
C ALA A 701 3.29 -1.14 4.75
N SER A 702 2.30 -0.62 4.06
CA SER A 702 0.94 -0.55 4.58
C SER A 702 0.36 -1.96 4.70
N THR A 703 0.24 -2.44 5.94
CA THR A 703 -0.29 -3.77 6.27
C THR A 703 -1.80 -3.70 6.37
N ARG A 704 -2.46 -3.98 5.25
CA ARG A 704 -3.88 -3.65 5.04
C ARG A 704 -4.83 -4.68 5.63
N ASP A 705 -4.48 -5.97 5.56
CA ASP A 705 -5.30 -7.05 6.11
C ASP A 705 -4.45 -8.26 6.48
N LEU A 706 -4.96 -9.09 7.39
CA LEU A 706 -4.28 -10.22 8.00
C LEU A 706 -5.19 -11.45 8.05
N ALA A 707 -4.64 -12.62 7.72
CA ALA A 707 -5.33 -13.89 7.83
C ALA A 707 -4.41 -14.96 8.45
N ILE A 708 -4.94 -15.87 9.26
CA ILE A 708 -4.21 -17.01 9.79
C ILE A 708 -4.72 -18.27 9.11
N GLN A 709 -3.82 -19.01 8.48
CA GLN A 709 -4.10 -20.36 7.97
C GLN A 709 -3.93 -21.38 9.10
N GLU A 710 -5.04 -21.86 9.64
CA GLU A 710 -5.05 -22.62 10.91
C GLU A 710 -4.33 -23.98 10.84
N ARG A 711 -4.39 -24.71 9.70
CA ARG A 711 -3.74 -26.01 9.55
C ARG A 711 -2.21 -25.91 9.52
N GLU A 712 -1.70 -24.94 8.76
CA GLU A 712 -0.26 -24.72 8.60
C GLU A 712 0.31 -23.82 9.71
N VAL A 713 -0.57 -23.09 10.40
CA VAL A 713 -0.23 -22.10 11.43
C VAL A 713 0.65 -20.98 10.84
N ASP A 714 0.25 -20.48 9.68
CA ASP A 714 0.92 -19.38 8.98
C ASP A 714 0.13 -18.08 9.14
N LEU A 715 0.83 -16.97 9.34
CA LEU A 715 0.25 -15.63 9.21
C LEU A 715 0.43 -15.14 7.78
N VAL A 716 -0.67 -14.86 7.11
CA VAL A 716 -0.71 -14.28 5.76
C VAL A 716 -1.01 -12.80 5.85
N ILE A 717 -0.23 -11.99 5.13
CA ILE A 717 -0.19 -10.54 5.26
C ILE A 717 -0.47 -9.93 3.90
N GLY A 718 -1.57 -9.21 3.78
CA GLY A 718 -1.93 -8.41 2.61
C GLY A 718 -1.39 -6.99 2.76
N THR A 719 -0.53 -6.55 1.82
CA THR A 719 0.03 -5.21 1.85
C THR A 719 -0.56 -4.34 0.74
N PHE A 720 -0.67 -3.06 1.01
CA PHE A 720 -1.04 -2.10 -0.01
C PHE A 720 0.23 -1.48 -0.61
N GLY A 721 0.85 -2.24 -1.56
CA GLY A 721 2.01 -1.79 -2.32
C GLY A 721 3.26 -2.69 -2.30
N ARG A 722 3.23 -3.81 -1.53
CA ARG A 722 4.36 -4.77 -1.48
C ARG A 722 3.89 -6.22 -1.68
N SER A 723 2.75 -6.41 -2.37
CA SER A 723 2.16 -7.73 -2.66
C SER A 723 1.77 -8.49 -1.39
N ALA A 724 1.63 -9.82 -1.48
CA ALA A 724 1.28 -10.67 -0.34
C ALA A 724 2.53 -11.32 0.27
N TRP A 725 2.50 -11.49 1.60
CA TRP A 725 3.57 -12.10 2.39
C TRP A 725 3.03 -13.23 3.25
N VAL A 726 3.91 -14.17 3.62
CA VAL A 726 3.59 -15.29 4.53
C VAL A 726 4.69 -15.39 5.58
N LEU A 727 4.33 -15.22 6.84
CA LEU A 727 5.15 -15.62 7.98
C LEU A 727 4.81 -17.07 8.29
N ASP A 728 5.69 -17.96 7.85
CA ASP A 728 5.51 -19.39 8.04
C ASP A 728 5.67 -19.77 9.52
N ASP A 729 4.75 -20.57 10.01
CA ASP A 729 4.83 -21.25 11.31
C ASP A 729 4.96 -20.31 12.52
N ILE A 730 3.85 -19.74 12.94
CA ILE A 730 3.79 -18.88 14.14
C ILE A 730 3.67 -19.66 15.46
N ARG A 731 3.93 -21.00 15.50
CA ARG A 731 3.93 -21.79 16.74
C ARG A 731 4.90 -21.24 17.80
N PRO A 732 6.12 -20.81 17.44
CA PRO A 732 7.00 -20.19 18.42
C PRO A 732 6.38 -18.98 19.12
N LEU A 733 5.68 -18.12 18.38
CA LEU A 733 4.98 -16.97 18.97
C LEU A 733 3.82 -17.39 19.88
N ARG A 734 3.08 -18.49 19.52
CA ARG A 734 2.05 -19.06 20.39
C ARG A 734 2.63 -19.56 21.70
N GLU A 735 3.78 -20.25 21.66
CA GLU A 735 4.42 -20.78 22.87
C GLU A 735 4.96 -19.64 23.74
N LEU A 736 5.53 -18.60 23.16
CA LEU A 736 5.96 -17.40 23.90
C LEU A 736 4.76 -16.67 24.51
N ALA A 737 3.66 -16.54 23.78
CA ALA A 737 2.44 -15.91 24.31
C ALA A 737 1.79 -16.72 25.46
N ALA A 738 1.88 -18.05 25.39
CA ALA A 738 1.34 -18.94 26.43
C ALA A 738 2.21 -19.01 27.70
N ASN A 739 3.54 -18.96 27.55
CA ASN A 739 4.48 -19.26 28.62
C ASN A 739 5.40 -18.09 29.03
N GLY A 740 5.44 -17.03 28.23
CA GLY A 740 6.29 -15.87 28.44
C GLY A 740 7.64 -15.98 27.74
N VAL A 741 8.35 -14.83 27.64
CA VAL A 741 9.67 -14.72 27.01
C VAL A 741 10.78 -15.44 27.80
N SER A 742 10.51 -15.88 29.03
CA SER A 742 11.48 -16.67 29.83
C SER A 742 11.88 -18.01 29.19
N LEU A 743 11.11 -18.50 28.21
CA LEU A 743 11.54 -19.65 27.39
C LEU A 743 12.84 -19.37 26.61
N LEU A 744 13.09 -18.11 26.25
CA LEU A 744 14.30 -17.68 25.55
C LEU A 744 15.53 -17.57 26.47
N GLU A 745 15.33 -17.62 27.79
CA GLU A 745 16.39 -17.63 28.81
C GLU A 745 16.91 -19.06 29.09
N GLU A 746 16.21 -20.11 28.60
CA GLU A 746 16.68 -21.49 28.71
C GLU A 746 17.94 -21.71 27.87
N ALA A 747 18.87 -22.52 28.34
CA ALA A 747 20.09 -22.85 27.60
C ALA A 747 19.81 -23.29 26.15
N VAL A 748 18.79 -24.13 25.97
CA VAL A 748 18.22 -24.51 24.67
C VAL A 748 16.73 -24.77 24.83
N HIS A 749 15.91 -24.10 24.02
CA HIS A 749 14.48 -24.40 23.91
C HIS A 749 14.14 -24.82 22.49
N VAL A 750 13.43 -25.93 22.31
CA VAL A 750 12.98 -26.42 21.01
C VAL A 750 11.46 -26.23 20.95
N PHE A 751 11.00 -25.37 20.04
CA PHE A 751 9.59 -25.10 19.81
C PHE A 751 8.88 -26.28 19.11
N SER A 752 7.56 -26.33 19.25
CA SER A 752 6.72 -27.32 18.55
C SER A 752 6.95 -27.22 17.04
N THR A 753 7.22 -28.38 16.43
CA THR A 753 7.57 -28.45 15.02
C THR A 753 6.35 -28.58 14.11
N PRO A 754 6.32 -27.97 12.92
CA PRO A 754 5.27 -28.18 11.93
C PRO A 754 5.35 -29.59 11.34
N THR A 755 4.25 -30.06 10.75
CA THR A 755 4.23 -31.29 10.00
C THR A 755 5.22 -31.22 8.83
N ALA A 756 6.18 -32.17 8.80
CA ALA A 756 7.09 -32.31 7.67
C ALA A 756 6.47 -33.22 6.60
N TYR A 757 6.38 -32.72 5.38
CA TYR A 757 5.84 -33.46 4.25
C TYR A 757 6.98 -34.06 3.42
N GLN A 758 6.89 -35.35 3.17
CA GLN A 758 7.77 -36.00 2.19
C GLN A 758 7.30 -35.67 0.78
N ALA A 759 7.92 -34.69 0.19
CA ALA A 759 7.57 -34.20 -1.14
C ALA A 759 8.83 -34.08 -2.00
N SER A 760 8.70 -34.39 -3.28
CA SER A 760 9.72 -34.09 -4.29
C SER A 760 9.29 -32.86 -5.10
N ASN A 761 10.19 -31.90 -5.22
CA ASN A 761 9.95 -30.76 -6.09
C ASN A 761 10.00 -31.21 -7.55
N ILE A 762 8.90 -31.02 -8.26
CA ILE A 762 8.85 -31.19 -9.70
C ILE A 762 9.30 -29.90 -10.43
N GLN A 763 9.52 -30.01 -11.71
CA GLN A 763 9.90 -28.86 -12.56
C GLN A 763 8.80 -27.79 -12.55
N ALA A 764 9.22 -26.52 -12.56
CA ALA A 764 8.32 -25.41 -12.77
C ALA A 764 7.61 -25.52 -14.12
N GLU A 765 6.39 -25.01 -14.20
CA GLU A 765 5.66 -24.89 -15.45
C GLU A 765 6.28 -23.80 -16.34
N GLY A 766 6.13 -23.94 -17.67
CA GLY A 766 6.63 -23.00 -18.65
C GLY A 766 8.16 -23.00 -18.76
N THR A 767 8.76 -21.82 -18.77
CA THR A 767 10.21 -21.62 -18.98
C THR A 767 11.04 -22.16 -17.82
N ARG A 768 11.90 -23.14 -18.08
CA ARG A 768 12.76 -23.74 -17.04
C ARG A 768 13.85 -22.76 -16.58
N PHE A 769 14.56 -22.15 -17.52
CA PHE A 769 15.66 -21.22 -17.27
C PHE A 769 15.17 -19.80 -17.54
N ARG A 770 14.71 -19.11 -16.49
CA ARG A 770 13.92 -17.88 -16.59
C ARG A 770 14.72 -16.58 -16.73
N GLY A 771 16.01 -16.59 -16.40
CA GLY A 771 16.75 -15.34 -16.20
C GLY A 771 16.13 -14.47 -15.09
N ASP A 772 16.38 -13.16 -15.12
CA ASP A 772 15.99 -12.23 -14.06
C ASP A 772 14.68 -11.47 -14.34
N ALA A 773 14.24 -11.41 -15.62
CA ALA A 773 13.06 -10.66 -16.02
C ALA A 773 11.72 -11.29 -15.59
N ILE A 774 11.71 -12.60 -15.29
CA ILE A 774 10.51 -13.29 -14.83
C ILE A 774 10.49 -13.31 -13.31
N TYR A 775 9.44 -12.80 -12.73
CA TYR A 775 9.23 -12.81 -11.28
C TYR A 775 9.22 -14.23 -10.70
N SER A 776 9.78 -14.34 -9.51
CA SER A 776 9.78 -15.56 -8.72
C SER A 776 9.64 -15.21 -7.24
N GLY A 777 8.43 -15.27 -6.72
CA GLY A 777 8.14 -15.17 -5.30
C GLY A 777 8.82 -16.29 -4.50
N GLN A 778 9.09 -16.00 -3.25
CA GLN A 778 9.78 -16.90 -2.35
C GLN A 778 8.91 -18.10 -2.01
N ASN A 779 9.44 -19.31 -2.21
CA ASN A 779 8.75 -20.53 -1.82
C ASN A 779 9.16 -20.96 -0.41
N ARG A 780 8.30 -21.74 0.25
CA ARG A 780 8.62 -22.35 1.54
C ARG A 780 9.84 -23.30 1.40
N PRO A 781 10.83 -23.24 2.29
CA PRO A 781 11.93 -24.22 2.31
C PRO A 781 11.39 -25.64 2.45
N THR A 782 12.04 -26.57 1.77
CA THR A 782 11.70 -28.01 1.82
C THR A 782 12.38 -28.70 2.99
N GLY A 783 11.76 -29.76 3.50
CA GLY A 783 12.31 -30.59 4.59
C GLY A 783 11.57 -30.38 5.92
N ALA A 784 12.06 -31.03 6.96
CA ALA A 784 11.60 -30.84 8.33
C ALA A 784 12.20 -29.52 8.87
N ARG A 785 11.36 -28.64 9.40
CA ARG A 785 11.78 -27.39 10.04
C ARG A 785 11.74 -27.57 11.56
N ILE A 786 12.81 -27.20 12.22
CA ILE A 786 12.93 -27.24 13.68
C ILE A 786 13.35 -25.83 14.08
N THR A 787 12.48 -25.15 14.82
CA THR A 787 12.76 -23.83 15.39
C THR A 787 13.20 -24.03 16.84
N TYR A 788 14.31 -23.41 17.21
CA TYR A 788 14.85 -23.44 18.57
C TYR A 788 15.48 -22.12 18.94
N SER A 789 15.59 -21.84 20.23
CA SER A 789 16.40 -20.76 20.79
C SER A 789 17.57 -21.34 21.57
N ILE A 790 18.69 -20.62 21.55
CA ILE A 790 19.89 -20.90 22.34
C ILE A 790 20.21 -19.65 23.13
N ASN A 791 20.40 -19.79 24.45
CA ASN A 791 20.98 -18.76 25.29
C ASN A 791 22.51 -18.97 25.38
N PRO A 792 23.33 -18.14 24.71
CA PRO A 792 24.78 -18.35 24.69
C PRO A 792 25.43 -18.32 26.08
N ASP A 793 24.93 -17.46 26.97
CA ASP A 793 25.48 -17.25 28.31
C ASP A 793 25.42 -18.52 29.19
N GLU A 794 24.33 -19.27 29.08
CA GLU A 794 24.17 -20.53 29.80
C GLU A 794 24.89 -21.69 29.11
N TYR A 795 25.20 -21.63 27.83
CA TYR A 795 25.88 -22.65 27.06
C TYR A 795 27.40 -22.58 27.29
N GLU A 796 27.98 -21.40 27.42
CA GLU A 796 29.41 -21.22 27.70
C GLU A 796 29.78 -21.66 29.13
N GLU A 797 28.88 -21.47 30.11
CA GLU A 797 29.09 -21.95 31.49
C GLU A 797 29.10 -23.50 31.59
N ALA A 798 28.42 -24.20 30.65
CA ALA A 798 28.42 -25.68 30.62
C ALA A 798 29.67 -26.28 29.96
N GLU A 799 30.39 -25.56 29.09
CA GLU A 799 31.65 -26.01 28.50
C GLU A 799 32.85 -25.85 29.43
N ASP A 800 32.83 -24.89 30.37
CA ASP A 800 33.96 -24.68 31.33
C ASP A 800 33.99 -25.70 32.50
N ASP A 801 32.92 -26.46 32.74
CA ASP A 801 32.86 -27.44 33.82
C ASP A 801 33.45 -28.83 33.42
N ASP A 802 33.77 -29.10 32.15
CA ASP A 802 34.26 -30.39 31.67
C ASP A 802 35.82 -30.46 31.44
N GLU A 803 36.59 -29.38 31.66
CA GLU A 803 38.05 -29.34 31.45
C GLU A 803 38.91 -29.50 32.71
N GLU A 804 38.42 -29.97 33.84
CA GLU A 804 39.27 -30.39 34.96
C GLU A 804 39.34 -31.91 35.14
N GLY A 805 40.18 -32.55 34.31
CA GLY A 805 40.48 -33.96 34.42
C GLY A 805 41.86 -34.29 33.85
N GLU A 806 42.85 -34.16 34.68
CA GLU A 806 44.28 -34.42 34.48
C GLU A 806 44.61 -35.72 33.75
N GLY A 807 45.74 -35.71 33.05
CA GLY A 807 46.42 -36.92 32.59
C GLY A 807 47.75 -36.66 31.92
N ASP A 808 48.77 -36.36 32.76
CA ASP A 808 50.18 -36.48 32.41
C ASP A 808 50.47 -37.85 31.75
N HIS A 809 51.06 -37.83 30.57
CA HIS A 809 52.06 -38.87 30.18
C HIS A 809 53.01 -38.30 29.12
N ASP A 810 54.26 -38.08 29.58
CA ASP A 810 55.47 -38.04 28.78
C ASP A 810 55.62 -39.30 27.95
N ASP A 811 55.95 -39.16 26.66
CA ASP A 811 57.00 -40.03 26.08
C ASP A 811 57.61 -39.42 24.79
N ASP A 812 58.93 -39.38 24.80
CA ASP A 812 59.83 -38.96 23.74
C ASP A 812 59.80 -39.88 22.51
N GLY A 813 60.05 -39.35 21.34
CA GLY A 813 60.34 -40.18 20.16
C GLY A 813 60.61 -39.37 18.90
N ASP A 814 61.85 -38.92 18.69
CA ASP A 814 62.42 -38.52 17.42
C ASP A 814 62.12 -39.52 16.30
N HIS A 815 61.85 -39.03 15.11
CA HIS A 815 62.58 -39.46 13.91
C HIS A 815 62.27 -38.63 12.68
N ASP A 816 63.39 -38.31 12.03
CA ASP A 816 63.63 -37.49 10.84
C ASP A 816 62.97 -37.97 9.54
N ASP A 817 62.82 -36.97 8.62
CA ASP A 817 63.15 -36.96 7.19
C ASP A 817 62.42 -37.91 6.22
N GLU A 818 61.83 -37.44 5.19
CA GLU A 818 62.38 -37.25 3.86
C GLU A 818 61.31 -36.84 2.85
N ASP A 819 61.75 -35.95 1.96
CA ASP A 819 61.11 -35.49 0.74
C ASP A 819 60.64 -36.65 -0.20
N ASP A 820 59.62 -36.37 -0.98
CA ASP A 820 59.70 -36.55 -2.43
C ASP A 820 58.55 -35.91 -3.16
N ASP A 821 58.92 -35.10 -4.13
CA ASP A 821 58.12 -34.62 -5.27
C ASP A 821 57.58 -35.78 -6.11
N ASP A 822 56.40 -35.65 -6.70
CA ASP A 822 56.23 -35.95 -8.12
C ASP A 822 54.94 -35.42 -8.72
N ASP A 823 55.15 -34.84 -9.88
CA ASP A 823 54.21 -34.32 -10.85
C ASP A 823 53.33 -35.42 -11.46
N GLY A 824 52.19 -35.04 -11.98
CA GLY A 824 51.50 -35.89 -12.93
C GLY A 824 50.12 -35.40 -13.38
N ASP A 825 50.09 -34.69 -14.47
CA ASP A 825 48.94 -34.37 -15.34
C ASP A 825 48.10 -35.65 -15.69
N ASP A 826 46.82 -35.46 -15.94
CA ASP A 826 46.11 -35.65 -17.21
C ASP A 826 44.61 -36.00 -17.03
N ASP A 827 43.82 -35.19 -17.63
CA ASP A 827 42.67 -35.33 -18.55
C ASP A 827 41.54 -36.37 -18.38
N ASP A 828 40.34 -35.88 -18.70
CA ASP A 828 39.18 -36.51 -19.35
C ASP A 828 38.20 -37.39 -18.57
N ASP A 829 36.98 -36.85 -18.24
CA ASP A 829 35.71 -37.07 -18.99
C ASP A 829 34.56 -36.26 -18.39
#